data_ccaee6c7e9461e3e8cfed3808bef9d32
#
_entry.id   ccaee6c7e9461e3e8cfed3808bef9d32
#
_cell.length_a   1.000
_cell.length_b   1.000
_cell.length_c   1.000
_cell.angle_alpha   90.00
_cell.angle_beta   90.00
_cell.angle_gamma   90.00
#
_symmetry.space_group_name_H-M   'P 1'
#
loop_
_entity.id
_entity.type
_entity.pdbx_description
1 polymer ?
#
loop_
_entity_poly.entity_id
_entity_poly.type
_entity_poly.pdbx_seq_one_letter_code
_entity_poly.pdbx_strand_id
1 'polypeptide(L)'
;MGNYSTAIDKKWQDKWAESGLYKFDPNKEGEKLYVLEMFSYPSGSQLHAGHWFNYGPVDSWARFKRMQGYNVFQPMGFDAFGLPAENFAIKTGIHPWDSTEKNIKTMEDQLRAMGAMFNWENEVVTCSPEYYKWTQWLFLKLYEKGLAYRKKAPVNWCPSCQTVLANEQVVDGACERCSTEVTKKDLTQWFFKITDYADELLDKLDGLDWPEKTVSMQKHWIGRSTGSQVNFKVKDSDLNFDVFTTRVDTLCGVSYVVLAPENPLVDEIVSAEQKEAVENYKEEAKKQSDIERQSISREKTGVFTGAYAIHPLTGKEVPIWVGDYVLATYGTGAVMAVPAHDERDFAFAEKFNLPINRVIEAKDGSETNLPFCEHGILVNSGEFDGLTTDEAKEKIVEKLASMGLGEKKVNFRLRDWLVSRQRYWGAPIPVVYCEECGIVPVPESQLPVELPYDVEFAPDGKSPLAKSEAFVNTTCPHCGKPAKRETDTLDTFVCSSWYYLRYPDNKNTDAPFNPELINKMLPVDKYVGGPEHACMHLLYARFITKALRDMGYLNFDEPFTSLTHQGLILGPDGLKMSKSKGNTISPDDYIKEYGADVFRMYLMFGFAYTEGGAWSDDGIKSVNRFVERIERIIDTAREAISKGENNKTTMDKAEKELNYWRHHTIKSVTDDTDKLQFNTAIARMMEFINALSKYTQEKEMNLDFLKDVVSDYLRLLAPFAPHFSEEQWSLLGNSYSIFNEAWPKFDPKALVKDEVEIAIQVNGKIKNKIMVSSDLDEEGIKAAALADEKIIASTEGKTVVKVIVIKGRLVNIVVK
;
A
#
# COMPACT_ATOMS: atom_id res chain seq x y z
N MET A 1 23.42 35.91 2.43
CA MET A 1 22.42 34.94 2.95
C MET A 1 21.10 35.37 2.38
N GLY A 2 20.27 34.47 1.90
CA GLY A 2 18.92 34.76 1.42
C GLY A 2 18.04 35.24 2.55
N ASN A 3 16.91 35.90 2.22
CA ASN A 3 15.95 36.42 3.20
C ASN A 3 14.93 35.32 3.62
N TYR A 4 14.85 34.20 2.87
CA TYR A 4 13.94 33.11 3.20
C TYR A 4 14.32 32.46 4.54
N SER A 5 13.33 32.26 5.40
CA SER A 5 13.50 31.76 6.77
C SER A 5 12.19 31.24 7.34
N THR A 6 12.26 30.57 8.48
CA THR A 6 11.10 30.10 9.24
C THR A 6 10.11 31.18 9.64
N ALA A 7 10.54 32.44 9.70
CA ALA A 7 9.64 33.59 9.94
C ALA A 7 8.68 33.80 8.76
N ILE A 8 9.16 33.57 7.53
CA ILE A 8 8.34 33.60 6.31
C ILE A 8 7.36 32.40 6.30
N ASP A 9 7.83 31.21 6.69
CA ASP A 9 6.97 30.03 6.82
C ASP A 9 5.80 30.35 7.75
N LYS A 10 6.09 30.80 8.97
CA LYS A 10 5.08 31.12 9.98
C LYS A 10 4.09 32.19 9.51
N LYS A 11 4.60 33.26 8.90
CA LYS A 11 3.77 34.33 8.33
C LYS A 11 2.69 33.81 7.40
N TRP A 12 3.07 32.91 6.48
CA TRP A 12 2.15 32.41 5.47
C TRP A 12 1.24 31.31 6.00
N GLN A 13 1.72 30.44 6.87
CA GLN A 13 0.89 29.44 7.55
C GLN A 13 -0.25 30.09 8.33
N ASP A 14 0.06 31.15 9.10
CA ASP A 14 -0.96 31.89 9.85
C ASP A 14 -1.97 32.55 8.89
N LYS A 15 -1.49 33.20 7.82
CA LYS A 15 -2.37 33.87 6.85
C LYS A 15 -3.26 32.90 6.09
N TRP A 16 -2.77 31.72 5.72
CA TRP A 16 -3.56 30.67 5.09
C TRP A 16 -4.63 30.13 6.04
N ALA A 17 -4.28 29.92 7.31
CA ALA A 17 -5.22 29.48 8.33
C ALA A 17 -6.33 30.52 8.60
N GLU A 18 -5.95 31.81 8.78
CA GLU A 18 -6.89 32.90 8.99
C GLU A 18 -7.86 33.11 7.83
N SER A 19 -7.38 32.98 6.60
CA SER A 19 -8.20 33.11 5.39
C SER A 19 -9.04 31.88 5.05
N GLY A 20 -8.80 30.74 5.72
CA GLY A 20 -9.42 29.47 5.38
C GLY A 20 -9.08 28.97 3.97
N LEU A 21 -7.88 29.29 3.45
CA LEU A 21 -7.47 29.02 2.07
C LEU A 21 -7.66 27.56 1.65
N TYR A 22 -7.46 26.62 2.58
CA TYR A 22 -7.52 25.16 2.33
C TYR A 22 -8.81 24.50 2.84
N LYS A 23 -9.76 25.31 3.29
CA LYS A 23 -11.06 24.80 3.70
C LYS A 23 -11.78 24.21 2.49
N PHE A 24 -12.20 22.96 2.65
CA PHE A 24 -12.97 22.28 1.62
C PHE A 24 -14.44 22.73 1.65
N ASP A 25 -14.98 23.05 0.50
CA ASP A 25 -16.41 23.29 0.32
C ASP A 25 -16.96 22.28 -0.72
N PRO A 26 -17.83 21.35 -0.32
CA PRO A 26 -18.38 20.34 -1.23
C PRO A 26 -19.26 20.93 -2.33
N ASN A 27 -19.66 22.22 -2.23
CA ASN A 27 -20.48 22.93 -3.20
C ASN A 27 -19.67 23.86 -4.12
N LYS A 28 -18.36 23.99 -3.90
CA LYS A 28 -17.48 24.77 -4.76
C LYS A 28 -17.44 24.18 -6.17
N GLU A 29 -17.42 25.04 -7.18
CA GLU A 29 -17.19 24.65 -8.58
C GLU A 29 -15.83 23.97 -8.74
N GLY A 30 -15.77 23.03 -9.68
CA GLY A 30 -14.59 22.22 -9.97
C GLY A 30 -14.86 20.71 -9.75
N GLU A 31 -14.14 19.89 -10.50
CA GLU A 31 -14.17 18.44 -10.32
C GLU A 31 -13.62 18.09 -8.95
N LYS A 32 -14.37 17.28 -8.19
CA LYS A 32 -13.95 16.78 -6.88
C LYS A 32 -12.68 15.94 -7.02
N LEU A 33 -11.71 16.16 -6.14
CA LEU A 33 -10.51 15.34 -6.03
C LEU A 33 -10.22 15.02 -4.55
N TYR A 34 -10.51 13.79 -4.14
CA TYR A 34 -10.21 13.31 -2.80
C TYR A 34 -8.82 12.69 -2.79
N VAL A 35 -7.88 13.41 -2.19
CA VAL A 35 -6.48 12.98 -1.98
C VAL A 35 -6.32 12.52 -0.54
N LEU A 36 -5.82 11.33 -0.32
CA LEU A 36 -5.68 10.77 1.02
C LEU A 36 -4.35 10.04 1.17
N GLU A 37 -3.63 10.36 2.22
CA GLU A 37 -2.49 9.61 2.70
C GLU A 37 -2.90 8.71 3.86
N MET A 38 -2.23 7.57 4.00
CA MET A 38 -2.38 6.74 5.19
C MET A 38 -1.99 7.58 6.41
N PHE A 39 -2.91 7.72 7.36
CA PHE A 39 -2.72 8.59 8.51
C PHE A 39 -1.70 8.02 9.52
N SER A 40 -1.08 8.93 10.27
CA SER A 40 -0.01 8.60 11.19
C SER A 40 -0.49 7.89 12.44
N TYR A 41 0.37 7.01 12.94
CA TYR A 41 0.22 6.35 14.21
C TYR A 41 1.00 7.10 15.30
N PRO A 42 0.37 7.70 16.32
CA PRO A 42 1.05 8.51 17.33
C PRO A 42 1.75 7.67 18.42
N SER A 43 2.49 6.62 17.98
CA SER A 43 3.23 5.70 18.85
C SER A 43 4.54 6.28 19.42
N GLY A 44 4.90 7.47 18.99
CA GLY A 44 6.09 8.18 19.45
C GLY A 44 5.89 9.68 19.40
N SER A 45 6.75 10.42 20.11
CA SER A 45 6.59 11.86 20.31
C SER A 45 6.87 12.74 19.09
N GLN A 46 7.34 12.19 17.96
CA GLN A 46 7.77 13.00 16.81
C GLN A 46 7.66 12.23 15.49
N LEU A 47 7.35 12.95 14.42
CA LEU A 47 7.51 12.51 13.05
C LEU A 47 9.00 12.47 12.67
N HIS A 48 9.37 11.63 11.71
CA HIS A 48 10.70 11.60 11.11
C HIS A 48 10.63 11.87 9.61
N ALA A 49 11.76 12.06 8.95
CA ALA A 49 11.86 12.39 7.53
C ALA A 49 11.07 11.43 6.62
N GLY A 50 10.94 10.14 6.99
CA GLY A 50 10.13 9.17 6.24
C GLY A 50 8.63 9.50 6.21
N HIS A 51 8.06 10.04 7.30
CA HIS A 51 6.67 10.52 7.29
C HIS A 51 6.50 11.71 6.35
N TRP A 52 7.45 12.66 6.39
CA TRP A 52 7.43 13.82 5.53
C TRP A 52 7.62 13.48 4.05
N PHE A 53 8.36 12.41 3.76
CA PHE A 53 8.50 11.89 2.40
C PHE A 53 7.19 11.30 1.86
N ASN A 54 6.31 10.83 2.74
CA ASN A 54 4.95 10.48 2.35
C ASN A 54 4.13 11.76 2.10
N TYR A 55 4.00 12.65 3.09
CA TYR A 55 3.04 13.75 3.09
C TYR A 55 3.44 14.94 2.20
N GLY A 56 4.70 15.36 2.22
CA GLY A 56 5.17 16.56 1.52
C GLY A 56 5.00 16.50 0.00
N PRO A 57 5.47 15.46 -0.68
CA PRO A 57 5.27 15.31 -2.12
C PRO A 57 3.81 15.20 -2.55
N VAL A 58 2.97 14.52 -1.76
CA VAL A 58 1.53 14.40 -2.05
C VAL A 58 0.83 15.76 -1.89
N ASP A 59 1.18 16.54 -0.85
CA ASP A 59 0.70 17.91 -0.71
C ASP A 59 1.09 18.77 -1.92
N SER A 60 2.32 18.60 -2.44
CA SER A 60 2.75 19.32 -3.64
C SER A 60 1.93 18.92 -4.88
N TRP A 61 1.62 17.64 -5.05
CA TRP A 61 0.74 17.17 -6.10
C TRP A 61 -0.70 17.70 -5.93
N ALA A 62 -1.21 17.70 -4.72
CA ALA A 62 -2.55 18.22 -4.41
C ALA A 62 -2.67 19.73 -4.67
N ARG A 63 -1.63 20.53 -4.35
CA ARG A 63 -1.56 21.95 -4.71
C ARG A 63 -1.54 22.18 -6.22
N PHE A 64 -0.76 21.39 -6.94
CA PHE A 64 -0.73 21.42 -8.40
C PHE A 64 -2.12 21.15 -8.98
N LYS A 65 -2.83 20.12 -8.50
CA LYS A 65 -4.19 19.81 -8.92
C LYS A 65 -5.19 20.90 -8.59
N ARG A 66 -5.07 21.52 -7.41
CA ARG A 66 -5.88 22.68 -7.04
C ARG A 66 -5.70 23.84 -8.02
N MET A 67 -4.47 24.15 -8.39
CA MET A 67 -4.16 25.21 -9.38
C MET A 67 -4.64 24.84 -10.80
N GLN A 68 -4.84 23.54 -11.10
CA GLN A 68 -5.49 23.08 -12.33
C GLN A 68 -7.03 23.22 -12.29
N GLY A 69 -7.62 23.63 -11.18
CA GLY A 69 -9.06 23.87 -11.03
C GLY A 69 -9.84 22.77 -10.33
N TYR A 70 -9.18 21.71 -9.84
CA TYR A 70 -9.84 20.69 -9.03
C TYR A 70 -10.27 21.24 -7.66
N ASN A 71 -11.42 20.78 -7.18
CA ASN A 71 -11.86 21.01 -5.81
C ASN A 71 -11.25 19.91 -4.92
N VAL A 72 -10.08 20.20 -4.37
CA VAL A 72 -9.26 19.20 -3.64
C VAL A 72 -9.73 19.08 -2.20
N PHE A 73 -10.03 17.84 -1.78
CA PHE A 73 -10.26 17.45 -0.39
C PHE A 73 -9.08 16.61 0.09
N GLN A 74 -8.27 17.14 1.01
CA GLN A 74 -7.11 16.47 1.59
C GLN A 74 -7.18 16.57 3.13
N PRO A 75 -7.91 15.65 3.80
CA PRO A 75 -8.00 15.63 5.26
C PRO A 75 -6.77 14.96 5.89
N MET A 76 -6.59 15.18 7.19
CA MET A 76 -5.56 14.54 8.01
C MET A 76 -6.15 14.12 9.35
N GLY A 77 -5.57 13.08 9.97
CA GLY A 77 -5.97 12.59 11.27
C GLY A 77 -4.95 11.60 11.84
N PHE A 78 -5.36 10.85 12.86
CA PHE A 78 -4.45 9.97 13.60
C PHE A 78 -5.10 8.62 13.90
N ASP A 79 -4.38 7.53 13.55
CA ASP A 79 -4.71 6.17 13.99
C ASP A 79 -4.12 5.96 15.38
N ALA A 80 -4.93 6.24 16.39
CA ALA A 80 -4.43 6.54 17.73
C ALA A 80 -4.58 5.41 18.75
N PHE A 81 -5.21 4.29 18.38
CA PHE A 81 -5.25 3.09 19.21
C PHE A 81 -3.99 2.21 19.00
N GLY A 82 -3.76 1.26 19.91
CA GLY A 82 -2.83 0.16 19.72
C GLY A 82 -1.80 -0.04 20.83
N LEU A 83 -1.07 -1.11 20.66
CA LEU A 83 -0.14 -1.68 21.64
C LEU A 83 1.02 -0.75 22.09
N PRO A 84 1.61 0.11 21.23
CA PRO A 84 2.73 0.93 21.69
C PRO A 84 2.39 1.90 22.82
N ALA A 85 1.21 2.52 22.80
CA ALA A 85 0.78 3.42 23.88
C ALA A 85 0.53 2.66 25.19
N GLU A 86 -0.05 1.46 25.12
CA GLU A 86 -0.25 0.60 26.30
C GLU A 86 1.09 0.10 26.85
N ASN A 87 2.02 -0.33 26.01
CA ASN A 87 3.37 -0.72 26.44
C ASN A 87 4.15 0.46 27.05
N PHE A 88 3.93 1.67 26.56
CA PHE A 88 4.49 2.88 27.16
C PHE A 88 3.89 3.12 28.56
N ALA A 89 2.57 2.94 28.73
CA ALA A 89 1.91 3.05 30.03
C ALA A 89 2.44 2.03 31.06
N ILE A 90 2.62 0.76 30.64
CA ILE A 90 3.20 -0.28 31.48
C ILE A 90 4.62 0.10 31.96
N LYS A 91 5.42 0.74 31.10
CA LYS A 91 6.80 1.14 31.41
C LYS A 91 6.91 2.40 32.26
N THR A 92 6.03 3.35 32.08
CA THR A 92 6.16 4.71 32.65
C THR A 92 5.09 5.07 33.66
N GLY A 93 4.00 4.32 33.75
CA GLY A 93 2.83 4.66 34.55
C GLY A 93 1.96 5.81 33.96
N ILE A 94 2.29 6.32 32.75
CA ILE A 94 1.51 7.36 32.09
C ILE A 94 0.36 6.70 31.32
N HIS A 95 -0.86 7.15 31.57
CA HIS A 95 -2.04 6.59 30.93
C HIS A 95 -1.95 6.69 29.38
N PRO A 96 -2.39 5.68 28.60
CA PRO A 96 -2.32 5.71 27.13
C PRO A 96 -3.00 6.92 26.52
N TRP A 97 -4.13 7.37 27.06
CA TRP A 97 -4.82 8.58 26.63
C TRP A 97 -3.92 9.81 26.67
N ASP A 98 -3.32 10.07 27.84
CA ASP A 98 -2.49 11.28 28.06
C ASP A 98 -1.26 11.30 27.16
N SER A 99 -0.61 10.13 27.02
CA SER A 99 0.58 10.01 26.16
C SER A 99 0.22 10.15 24.67
N THR A 100 -0.94 9.61 24.26
CA THR A 100 -1.43 9.69 22.87
C THR A 100 -1.85 11.10 22.53
N GLU A 101 -2.62 11.77 23.37
CA GLU A 101 -3.03 13.17 23.19
C GLU A 101 -1.84 14.10 23.03
N LYS A 102 -0.83 13.96 23.90
CA LYS A 102 0.42 14.70 23.81
C LYS A 102 1.15 14.45 22.50
N ASN A 103 1.22 13.19 22.06
CA ASN A 103 1.89 12.81 20.81
C ASN A 103 1.13 13.38 19.60
N ILE A 104 -0.19 13.27 19.57
CA ILE A 104 -1.04 13.86 18.52
C ILE A 104 -0.77 15.35 18.39
N LYS A 105 -0.81 16.09 19.52
CA LYS A 105 -0.54 17.52 19.51
C LYS A 105 0.83 17.86 18.92
N THR A 106 1.86 17.12 19.31
CA THR A 106 3.21 17.34 18.76
C THR A 106 3.28 17.04 17.27
N MET A 107 2.68 15.95 16.83
CA MET A 107 2.64 15.58 15.40
C MET A 107 1.81 16.56 14.57
N GLU A 108 0.70 17.06 15.10
CA GLU A 108 -0.12 18.09 14.47
C GLU A 108 0.70 19.37 14.26
N ASP A 109 1.41 19.84 15.31
CA ASP A 109 2.27 21.01 15.23
C ASP A 109 3.39 20.84 14.17
N GLN A 110 3.99 19.64 14.09
CA GLN A 110 4.97 19.31 13.05
C GLN A 110 4.35 19.29 11.64
N LEU A 111 3.17 18.68 11.46
CA LEU A 111 2.47 18.67 10.17
C LEU A 111 2.08 20.09 9.72
N ARG A 112 1.66 20.96 10.65
CA ARG A 112 1.39 22.38 10.37
C ARG A 112 2.66 23.14 9.99
N ALA A 113 3.79 22.86 10.67
CA ALA A 113 5.09 23.45 10.34
C ALA A 113 5.59 23.07 8.94
N MET A 114 5.15 21.93 8.38
CA MET A 114 5.37 21.56 6.99
C MET A 114 4.64 22.47 6.00
N GLY A 115 3.62 23.20 6.44
CA GLY A 115 2.78 24.05 5.61
C GLY A 115 1.87 23.29 4.64
N ALA A 116 1.55 22.02 4.91
CA ALA A 116 0.66 21.23 4.07
C ALA A 116 -0.76 21.82 4.05
N MET A 117 -1.47 21.68 2.94
CA MET A 117 -2.82 22.20 2.77
C MET A 117 -3.89 21.26 3.31
N PHE A 118 -3.63 20.58 4.42
CA PHE A 118 -4.59 19.69 5.05
C PHE A 118 -5.84 20.44 5.52
N ASN A 119 -6.99 19.84 5.25
CA ASN A 119 -8.27 20.33 5.78
C ASN A 119 -8.47 19.82 7.22
N TRP A 120 -7.92 20.53 8.18
CA TRP A 120 -7.98 20.22 9.61
C TRP A 120 -9.40 20.23 10.21
N GLU A 121 -10.37 20.91 9.56
CA GLU A 121 -11.76 20.88 10.04
C GLU A 121 -12.38 19.49 9.96
N ASN A 122 -11.85 18.64 9.10
CA ASN A 122 -12.27 17.25 8.91
C ASN A 122 -11.32 16.25 9.58
N GLU A 123 -10.58 16.66 10.61
CA GLU A 123 -9.72 15.76 11.36
C GLU A 123 -10.51 14.61 11.99
N VAL A 124 -9.91 13.42 12.02
CA VAL A 124 -10.39 12.26 12.78
C VAL A 124 -9.29 11.69 13.66
N VAL A 125 -9.67 11.27 14.88
CA VAL A 125 -8.77 10.63 15.85
C VAL A 125 -9.43 9.32 16.28
N THR A 126 -8.86 8.18 15.93
CA THR A 126 -9.53 6.88 16.09
C THR A 126 -9.79 6.47 17.53
N CYS A 127 -9.03 7.01 18.51
CA CYS A 127 -9.23 6.72 19.93
C CYS A 127 -10.25 7.63 20.61
N SER A 128 -10.80 8.65 19.91
CA SER A 128 -11.85 9.48 20.51
C SER A 128 -13.19 8.71 20.58
N PRO A 129 -13.98 8.88 21.68
CA PRO A 129 -15.29 8.26 21.80
C PRO A 129 -16.24 8.59 20.65
N GLU A 130 -16.14 9.81 20.10
CA GLU A 130 -16.93 10.29 18.95
C GLU A 130 -16.60 9.51 17.66
N TYR A 131 -15.37 8.99 17.55
CA TYR A 131 -14.97 8.16 16.41
C TYR A 131 -15.25 6.67 16.68
N TYR A 132 -14.74 6.10 17.77
CA TYR A 132 -14.86 4.65 17.97
C TYR A 132 -16.28 4.17 18.27
N LYS A 133 -17.20 5.06 18.68
CA LYS A 133 -18.64 4.82 18.65
C LYS A 133 -19.08 4.18 17.33
N TRP A 134 -18.59 4.72 16.22
CA TRP A 134 -18.95 4.27 14.89
C TRP A 134 -18.18 3.02 14.44
N THR A 135 -16.99 2.79 14.99
CA THR A 135 -16.30 1.50 14.83
C THR A 135 -17.08 0.39 15.55
N GLN A 136 -17.62 0.68 16.72
CA GLN A 136 -18.51 -0.24 17.44
C GLN A 136 -19.82 -0.48 16.67
N TRP A 137 -20.42 0.56 16.11
CA TRP A 137 -21.56 0.46 15.23
C TRP A 137 -21.28 -0.44 14.02
N LEU A 138 -20.14 -0.27 13.39
CA LEU A 138 -19.70 -1.13 12.27
C LEU A 138 -19.65 -2.61 12.68
N PHE A 139 -19.06 -2.90 13.85
CA PHE A 139 -19.07 -4.26 14.40
C PHE A 139 -20.50 -4.80 14.56
N LEU A 140 -21.43 -4.02 15.13
CA LEU A 140 -22.81 -4.42 15.31
C LEU A 140 -23.50 -4.72 13.96
N LYS A 141 -23.28 -3.89 12.94
CA LYS A 141 -23.82 -4.12 11.59
C LYS A 141 -23.28 -5.39 10.95
N LEU A 142 -22.00 -5.65 11.10
CA LEU A 142 -21.39 -6.91 10.63
C LEU A 142 -21.95 -8.11 11.40
N TYR A 143 -22.20 -7.98 12.71
CA TYR A 143 -22.79 -9.03 13.52
C TYR A 143 -24.25 -9.31 13.11
N GLU A 144 -25.08 -8.30 12.91
CA GLU A 144 -26.44 -8.41 12.41
C GLU A 144 -26.54 -9.13 11.06
N LYS A 145 -25.56 -8.92 10.19
CA LYS A 145 -25.45 -9.57 8.88
C LYS A 145 -24.82 -10.97 8.95
N GLY A 146 -24.44 -11.46 10.14
CA GLY A 146 -23.74 -12.72 10.30
C GLY A 146 -22.29 -12.73 9.76
N LEU A 147 -21.73 -11.56 9.48
CA LEU A 147 -20.35 -11.37 9.05
C LEU A 147 -19.36 -11.27 10.23
N ALA A 148 -19.85 -11.04 11.45
CA ALA A 148 -19.06 -11.15 12.67
C ALA A 148 -19.55 -12.33 13.49
N TYR A 149 -18.64 -13.17 13.97
CA TYR A 149 -18.96 -14.37 14.74
C TYR A 149 -17.85 -14.71 15.74
N ARG A 150 -18.16 -15.55 16.72
CA ARG A 150 -17.27 -15.97 17.79
C ARG A 150 -17.06 -17.48 17.76
N LYS A 151 -15.81 -17.93 17.79
CA LYS A 151 -15.50 -19.37 17.90
C LYS A 151 -14.21 -19.61 18.67
N LYS A 152 -14.06 -20.82 19.21
CA LYS A 152 -12.78 -21.33 19.74
C LYS A 152 -11.93 -21.82 18.55
N ALA A 153 -10.72 -21.31 18.45
CA ALA A 153 -9.77 -21.69 17.40
C ALA A 153 -8.32 -21.56 17.89
N PRO A 154 -7.38 -22.32 17.30
CA PRO A 154 -5.96 -22.07 17.47
C PRO A 154 -5.62 -20.75 16.78
N VAL A 155 -5.17 -19.77 17.57
CA VAL A 155 -4.82 -18.42 17.11
C VAL A 155 -3.32 -18.18 17.27
N ASN A 156 -2.77 -17.28 16.47
CA ASN A 156 -1.39 -16.85 16.59
C ASN A 156 -1.24 -16.01 17.88
N TRP A 157 -0.30 -16.37 18.72
CA TRP A 157 -0.03 -15.70 19.97
C TRP A 157 1.41 -15.21 20.00
N CYS A 158 1.61 -13.92 20.25
CA CYS A 158 2.92 -13.36 20.51
C CYS A 158 3.23 -13.42 22.02
N PRO A 159 4.19 -14.24 22.47
CA PRO A 159 4.49 -14.35 23.91
C PRO A 159 5.16 -13.10 24.50
N SER A 160 5.84 -12.30 23.68
CA SER A 160 6.43 -11.02 24.10
C SER A 160 5.40 -9.90 24.20
N CYS A 161 4.56 -9.75 23.19
CA CYS A 161 3.47 -8.76 23.20
C CYS A 161 2.27 -9.19 24.03
N GLN A 162 2.17 -10.47 24.39
CA GLN A 162 1.09 -11.09 25.13
C GLN A 162 -0.30 -10.80 24.55
N THR A 163 -0.42 -10.99 23.23
CA THR A 163 -1.67 -10.75 22.48
C THR A 163 -1.78 -11.70 21.32
N VAL A 164 -3.01 -11.90 20.85
CA VAL A 164 -3.26 -12.59 19.59
C VAL A 164 -2.93 -11.70 18.40
N LEU A 165 -2.57 -12.34 17.30
CA LEU A 165 -2.25 -11.70 16.03
C LEU A 165 -3.16 -12.27 14.94
N ALA A 166 -3.64 -11.42 14.04
CA ALA A 166 -4.19 -11.88 12.78
C ALA A 166 -3.11 -12.57 11.93
N ASN A 167 -3.50 -13.40 10.96
CA ASN A 167 -2.53 -14.12 10.12
C ASN A 167 -1.60 -13.16 9.37
N GLU A 168 -2.15 -12.03 8.93
CA GLU A 168 -1.48 -10.96 8.22
C GLU A 168 -0.41 -10.24 9.05
N GLN A 169 -0.50 -10.33 10.38
CA GLN A 169 0.43 -9.73 11.33
C GLN A 169 1.59 -10.68 11.71
N VAL A 170 1.66 -11.84 11.09
CA VAL A 170 2.75 -12.81 11.26
C VAL A 170 3.61 -12.81 10.00
N VAL A 171 4.85 -12.35 10.13
CA VAL A 171 5.81 -12.26 9.03
C VAL A 171 6.96 -13.23 9.32
N ASP A 172 7.20 -14.19 8.43
CA ASP A 172 8.23 -15.22 8.57
C ASP A 172 8.20 -15.96 9.94
N GLY A 173 6.96 -16.26 10.43
CA GLY A 173 6.77 -16.94 11.73
C GLY A 173 6.92 -16.06 12.96
N ALA A 174 7.23 -14.79 12.78
CA ALA A 174 7.46 -13.83 13.85
C ALA A 174 6.39 -12.72 13.89
N CYS A 175 6.23 -12.12 15.04
CA CYS A 175 5.37 -10.95 15.23
C CYS A 175 5.90 -9.75 14.42
N GLU A 176 5.08 -9.13 13.59
CA GLU A 176 5.42 -7.96 12.76
C GLU A 176 6.04 -6.80 13.57
N ARG A 177 5.69 -6.68 14.87
CA ARG A 177 6.10 -5.57 15.74
C ARG A 177 7.38 -5.81 16.51
N CYS A 178 7.51 -6.97 17.15
CA CYS A 178 8.60 -7.24 18.06
C CYS A 178 9.55 -8.34 17.58
N SER A 179 9.28 -8.92 16.42
CA SER A 179 10.07 -10.00 15.80
C SER A 179 10.25 -11.24 16.70
N THR A 180 9.40 -11.40 17.72
CA THR A 180 9.38 -12.60 18.56
C THR A 180 8.64 -13.70 17.83
N GLU A 181 9.16 -14.92 17.90
CA GLU A 181 8.53 -16.11 17.34
C GLU A 181 7.11 -16.30 17.88
N VAL A 182 6.17 -16.55 16.99
CA VAL A 182 4.74 -16.67 17.29
C VAL A 182 4.42 -18.11 17.64
N THR A 183 3.64 -18.31 18.69
CA THR A 183 3.13 -19.62 19.11
C THR A 183 1.64 -19.76 18.82
N LYS A 184 1.08 -20.97 18.91
CA LYS A 184 -0.36 -21.21 18.83
C LYS A 184 -0.97 -21.29 20.22
N LYS A 185 -2.18 -20.73 20.35
CA LYS A 185 -2.97 -20.79 21.59
C LYS A 185 -4.45 -20.97 21.28
N ASP A 186 -5.11 -21.92 21.92
CA ASP A 186 -6.56 -22.13 21.75
C ASP A 186 -7.33 -21.09 22.56
N LEU A 187 -7.99 -20.17 21.87
CA LEU A 187 -8.80 -19.11 22.48
C LEU A 187 -10.13 -18.97 21.76
N THR A 188 -11.16 -18.56 22.52
CA THR A 188 -12.44 -18.18 21.91
C THR A 188 -12.38 -16.71 21.54
N GLN A 189 -12.49 -16.40 20.25
CA GLN A 189 -12.21 -15.09 19.67
C GLN A 189 -13.29 -14.67 18.67
N TRP A 190 -13.36 -13.36 18.39
CA TRP A 190 -14.20 -12.78 17.34
C TRP A 190 -13.48 -12.73 16.01
N PHE A 191 -14.23 -13.02 14.96
CA PHE A 191 -13.77 -13.02 13.57
C PHE A 191 -14.75 -12.27 12.68
N PHE A 192 -14.23 -11.64 11.63
CA PHE A 192 -15.02 -11.17 10.50
C PHE A 192 -14.87 -12.12 9.31
N LYS A 193 -15.99 -12.47 8.66
CA LYS A 193 -16.03 -13.38 7.51
C LYS A 193 -15.58 -12.71 6.21
N ILE A 194 -14.32 -12.29 6.17
CA ILE A 194 -13.72 -11.74 4.94
C ILE A 194 -13.70 -12.77 3.82
N THR A 195 -13.70 -14.05 4.14
CA THR A 195 -13.72 -15.15 3.16
C THR A 195 -15.00 -15.21 2.34
N ASP A 196 -16.13 -14.70 2.85
CA ASP A 196 -17.38 -14.60 2.09
C ASP A 196 -17.27 -13.64 0.89
N TYR A 197 -16.26 -12.76 0.89
CA TYR A 197 -15.94 -11.81 -0.17
C TYR A 197 -14.70 -12.18 -0.99
N ALA A 198 -14.12 -13.37 -0.77
CA ALA A 198 -12.82 -13.74 -1.35
C ALA A 198 -12.82 -13.70 -2.90
N ASP A 199 -13.86 -14.22 -3.55
CA ASP A 199 -13.99 -14.16 -5.02
C ASP A 199 -14.09 -12.71 -5.50
N GLU A 200 -14.93 -11.90 -4.90
CA GLU A 200 -15.10 -10.51 -5.30
C GLU A 200 -13.85 -9.65 -5.02
N LEU A 201 -13.17 -9.88 -3.88
CA LEU A 201 -11.88 -9.25 -3.58
C LEU A 201 -10.82 -9.60 -4.62
N LEU A 202 -10.87 -10.80 -5.19
CA LEU A 202 -9.96 -11.23 -6.24
C LEU A 202 -10.33 -10.63 -7.60
N ASP A 203 -11.59 -10.77 -8.01
CA ASP A 203 -12.04 -10.41 -9.36
C ASP A 203 -11.98 -8.92 -9.65
N LYS A 204 -12.14 -8.07 -8.63
CA LYS A 204 -12.12 -6.61 -8.77
C LYS A 204 -10.71 -6.01 -8.80
N LEU A 205 -9.65 -6.78 -8.54
CA LEU A 205 -8.27 -6.28 -8.55
C LEU A 205 -7.80 -5.80 -9.92
N ASP A 206 -8.23 -6.46 -11.01
CA ASP A 206 -7.75 -6.15 -12.36
C ASP A 206 -8.27 -4.80 -12.90
N GLY A 207 -9.27 -4.19 -12.25
CA GLY A 207 -9.83 -2.89 -12.62
C GLY A 207 -9.23 -1.70 -11.86
N LEU A 208 -8.30 -1.93 -10.93
CA LEU A 208 -7.74 -0.89 -10.07
C LEU A 208 -6.45 -0.31 -10.65
N ASP A 209 -6.29 1.02 -10.57
CA ASP A 209 -5.03 1.70 -10.90
C ASP A 209 -4.05 1.59 -9.71
N TRP A 210 -3.64 0.35 -9.44
CA TRP A 210 -2.77 0.01 -8.33
C TRP A 210 -1.45 -0.58 -8.80
N PRO A 211 -0.35 -0.45 -8.01
CA PRO A 211 0.93 -1.07 -8.34
C PRO A 211 0.79 -2.59 -8.55
N GLU A 212 1.33 -3.10 -9.64
CA GLU A 212 1.25 -4.52 -10.03
C GLU A 212 1.72 -5.46 -8.91
N LYS A 213 2.76 -5.05 -8.18
CA LYS A 213 3.26 -5.79 -7.02
C LYS A 213 2.20 -5.97 -5.94
N THR A 214 1.43 -4.92 -5.62
CA THR A 214 0.36 -4.97 -4.62
C THR A 214 -0.79 -5.85 -5.08
N VAL A 215 -1.20 -5.71 -6.33
CA VAL A 215 -2.22 -6.58 -6.95
C VAL A 215 -1.78 -8.05 -6.87
N SER A 216 -0.54 -8.35 -7.26
CA SER A 216 0.02 -9.70 -7.21
C SER A 216 0.10 -10.25 -5.78
N MET A 217 0.47 -9.42 -4.81
CA MET A 217 0.51 -9.81 -3.40
C MET A 217 -0.90 -10.17 -2.88
N GLN A 218 -1.92 -9.37 -3.19
CA GLN A 218 -3.29 -9.67 -2.78
C GLN A 218 -3.83 -10.92 -3.47
N LYS A 219 -3.60 -11.09 -4.78
CA LYS A 219 -3.98 -12.31 -5.51
C LYS A 219 -3.37 -13.56 -4.87
N HIS A 220 -2.08 -13.49 -4.55
CA HIS A 220 -1.38 -14.59 -3.89
C HIS A 220 -1.91 -14.85 -2.47
N TRP A 221 -2.20 -13.79 -1.71
CA TRP A 221 -2.72 -13.89 -0.35
C TRP A 221 -4.12 -14.49 -0.30
N ILE A 222 -5.02 -14.05 -1.18
CA ILE A 222 -6.36 -14.61 -1.33
C ILE A 222 -6.26 -16.07 -1.78
N GLY A 223 -5.38 -16.37 -2.73
CA GLY A 223 -4.94 -17.70 -3.08
C GLY A 223 -6.09 -18.62 -3.46
N ARG A 224 -6.89 -18.24 -4.47
CA ARG A 224 -8.00 -19.03 -5.02
C ARG A 224 -7.48 -20.31 -5.66
N SER A 225 -7.99 -21.44 -5.22
CA SER A 225 -7.62 -22.77 -5.69
C SER A 225 -8.88 -23.52 -6.11
N THR A 226 -8.99 -23.83 -7.39
CA THR A 226 -10.08 -24.66 -7.91
C THR A 226 -9.65 -26.12 -7.90
N GLY A 227 -10.43 -26.98 -7.28
CA GLY A 227 -10.13 -28.37 -7.12
C GLY A 227 -11.39 -29.19 -6.88
N SER A 228 -11.21 -30.30 -6.18
CA SER A 228 -12.29 -31.21 -5.84
C SER A 228 -12.20 -31.64 -4.38
N GLN A 229 -13.33 -31.73 -3.73
CA GLN A 229 -13.47 -32.38 -2.43
C GLN A 229 -13.80 -33.83 -2.67
N VAL A 230 -13.09 -34.74 -2.01
CA VAL A 230 -13.24 -36.20 -2.14
C VAL A 230 -13.45 -36.79 -0.76
N ASN A 231 -14.52 -37.54 -0.57
CA ASN A 231 -14.85 -38.14 0.71
C ASN A 231 -14.23 -39.53 0.80
N PHE A 232 -13.53 -39.80 1.90
CA PHE A 232 -12.95 -41.09 2.24
C PHE A 232 -13.67 -41.69 3.46
N LYS A 233 -14.14 -42.90 3.38
CA LYS A 233 -14.71 -43.62 4.52
C LYS A 233 -13.60 -44.31 5.32
N VAL A 234 -13.65 -44.24 6.63
CA VAL A 234 -12.76 -45.03 7.52
C VAL A 234 -13.22 -46.48 7.51
N LYS A 235 -12.31 -47.41 7.31
CA LYS A 235 -12.59 -48.85 7.30
C LYS A 235 -13.19 -49.29 8.63
N ASP A 236 -14.16 -50.22 8.57
CA ASP A 236 -14.84 -50.82 9.73
C ASP A 236 -15.46 -49.78 10.70
N SER A 237 -15.85 -48.60 10.17
CA SER A 237 -16.44 -47.49 10.91
C SER A 237 -17.49 -46.76 10.07
N ASP A 238 -18.37 -46.01 10.74
CA ASP A 238 -19.28 -45.03 10.09
C ASP A 238 -18.64 -43.65 9.92
N LEU A 239 -17.39 -43.50 10.34
CA LEU A 239 -16.64 -42.25 10.23
C LEU A 239 -16.18 -42.04 8.78
N ASN A 240 -16.11 -40.76 8.38
CA ASN A 240 -15.57 -40.34 7.09
C ASN A 240 -14.86 -38.99 7.23
N PHE A 241 -14.08 -38.65 6.22
CA PHE A 241 -13.41 -37.35 6.15
C PHE A 241 -13.23 -36.91 4.71
N ASP A 242 -13.19 -35.60 4.51
CA ASP A 242 -13.00 -35.02 3.19
C ASP A 242 -11.55 -34.62 2.96
N VAL A 243 -11.10 -34.82 1.73
CA VAL A 243 -9.80 -34.35 1.24
C VAL A 243 -10.04 -33.36 0.11
N PHE A 244 -9.33 -32.21 0.14
CA PHE A 244 -9.31 -31.28 -0.99
C PHE A 244 -8.07 -31.51 -1.84
N THR A 245 -8.25 -31.62 -3.17
CA THR A 245 -7.15 -31.76 -4.12
C THR A 245 -7.38 -30.96 -5.39
N THR A 246 -6.32 -30.35 -5.92
CA THR A 246 -6.29 -29.75 -7.27
C THR A 246 -5.94 -30.76 -8.36
N ARG A 247 -5.55 -31.99 -7.97
CA ARG A 247 -5.09 -33.09 -8.82
C ARG A 247 -5.96 -34.33 -8.65
N VAL A 248 -7.28 -34.16 -8.77
CA VAL A 248 -8.21 -35.30 -8.71
C VAL A 248 -7.97 -36.30 -9.83
N ASP A 249 -7.33 -35.90 -10.94
CA ASP A 249 -6.83 -36.74 -12.02
C ASP A 249 -5.89 -37.87 -11.52
N THR A 250 -5.18 -37.65 -10.42
CA THR A 250 -4.26 -38.61 -9.82
C THR A 250 -4.91 -39.52 -8.78
N LEU A 251 -6.22 -39.40 -8.53
CA LEU A 251 -6.92 -40.08 -7.44
C LEU A 251 -6.68 -41.61 -7.43
N CYS A 252 -6.71 -42.30 -8.58
CA CYS A 252 -6.46 -43.74 -8.66
C CYS A 252 -5.05 -44.14 -8.22
N GLY A 253 -4.10 -43.21 -8.15
CA GLY A 253 -2.73 -43.43 -7.67
C GLY A 253 -2.54 -43.24 -6.17
N VAL A 254 -3.59 -42.89 -5.43
CA VAL A 254 -3.51 -42.67 -3.98
C VAL A 254 -3.01 -43.95 -3.28
N SER A 255 -1.93 -43.79 -2.52
CA SER A 255 -1.29 -44.88 -1.78
C SER A 255 -1.52 -44.81 -0.28
N TYR A 256 -1.74 -43.60 0.24
CA TYR A 256 -2.04 -43.32 1.63
C TYR A 256 -2.76 -41.98 1.75
N VAL A 257 -3.34 -41.72 2.93
CA VAL A 257 -3.93 -40.42 3.27
C VAL A 257 -3.26 -39.89 4.56
N VAL A 258 -3.19 -38.58 4.68
CA VAL A 258 -2.50 -37.94 5.82
C VAL A 258 -3.43 -36.95 6.47
N LEU A 259 -3.60 -37.06 7.77
CA LEU A 259 -4.32 -36.12 8.62
C LEU A 259 -3.35 -35.15 9.32
N ALA A 260 -3.79 -33.93 9.53
CA ALA A 260 -3.08 -32.98 10.38
C ALA A 260 -3.02 -33.47 11.84
N PRO A 261 -1.95 -33.22 12.59
CA PRO A 261 -1.86 -33.63 14.02
C PRO A 261 -2.99 -33.09 14.89
N GLU A 262 -3.56 -31.93 14.50
CA GLU A 262 -4.65 -31.27 15.20
C GLU A 262 -6.06 -31.71 14.76
N ASN A 263 -6.16 -32.61 13.76
CA ASN A 263 -7.44 -33.07 13.27
C ASN A 263 -8.12 -33.97 14.33
N PRO A 264 -9.37 -33.63 14.80
CA PRO A 264 -10.05 -34.39 15.84
C PRO A 264 -10.25 -35.87 15.49
N LEU A 265 -10.39 -36.18 14.22
CA LEU A 265 -10.58 -37.57 13.76
C LEU A 265 -9.43 -38.48 14.16
N VAL A 266 -8.21 -37.95 14.32
CA VAL A 266 -7.03 -38.74 14.73
C VAL A 266 -7.28 -39.44 16.06
N ASP A 267 -7.89 -38.75 17.02
CA ASP A 267 -8.16 -39.29 18.36
C ASP A 267 -9.26 -40.35 18.35
N GLU A 268 -10.14 -40.32 17.35
CA GLU A 268 -11.24 -41.28 17.20
C GLU A 268 -10.83 -42.59 16.49
N ILE A 269 -9.81 -42.48 15.59
CA ILE A 269 -9.44 -43.62 14.72
C ILE A 269 -8.14 -44.33 15.10
N VAL A 270 -7.32 -43.70 15.97
CA VAL A 270 -6.02 -44.23 16.37
C VAL A 270 -6.20 -45.59 17.06
N SER A 271 -5.45 -46.62 16.62
CA SER A 271 -5.47 -47.92 17.26
C SER A 271 -4.80 -47.88 18.65
N ALA A 272 -5.18 -48.82 19.53
CA ALA A 272 -4.59 -48.91 20.85
C ALA A 272 -3.08 -49.07 20.81
N GLU A 273 -2.55 -49.76 19.79
CA GLU A 273 -1.10 -50.00 19.64
C GLU A 273 -0.34 -48.79 19.16
N GLN A 274 -0.98 -47.86 18.43
CA GLN A 274 -0.34 -46.66 17.87
C GLN A 274 -0.57 -45.38 18.73
N LYS A 275 -1.43 -45.49 19.74
CA LYS A 275 -1.88 -44.31 20.52
C LYS A 275 -0.73 -43.55 21.14
N GLU A 276 0.23 -44.20 21.79
CA GLU A 276 1.37 -43.55 22.41
C GLU A 276 2.27 -42.85 21.37
N ALA A 277 2.54 -43.51 20.25
CA ALA A 277 3.35 -42.94 19.17
C ALA A 277 2.69 -41.72 18.52
N VAL A 278 1.37 -41.75 18.30
CA VAL A 278 0.61 -40.63 17.75
C VAL A 278 0.55 -39.47 18.71
N GLU A 279 0.32 -39.69 20.00
CA GLU A 279 0.28 -38.65 21.03
C GLU A 279 1.64 -37.92 21.14
N ASN A 280 2.74 -38.67 21.19
CA ASN A 280 4.08 -38.12 21.21
C ASN A 280 4.36 -37.26 19.95
N TYR A 281 3.95 -37.75 18.79
CA TYR A 281 4.11 -37.02 17.54
C TYR A 281 3.28 -35.73 17.52
N LYS A 282 2.04 -35.73 18.02
CA LYS A 282 1.22 -34.53 18.17
C LYS A 282 1.88 -33.47 19.04
N GLU A 283 2.49 -33.87 20.17
CA GLU A 283 3.20 -32.97 21.06
C GLU A 283 4.48 -32.37 20.43
N GLU A 284 5.17 -33.13 19.59
CA GLU A 284 6.32 -32.64 18.83
C GLU A 284 5.89 -31.66 17.74
N ALA A 285 4.82 -31.95 17.02
CA ALA A 285 4.29 -31.08 15.98
C ALA A 285 3.80 -29.73 16.51
N LYS A 286 3.24 -29.68 17.71
CA LYS A 286 2.81 -28.44 18.38
C LYS A 286 3.95 -27.45 18.64
N LYS A 287 5.20 -27.93 18.74
CA LYS A 287 6.37 -27.09 18.99
C LYS A 287 6.88 -26.37 17.75
N GLN A 288 6.32 -26.69 16.57
CA GLN A 288 6.78 -26.21 15.27
C GLN A 288 5.82 -25.16 14.71
N SER A 289 6.38 -24.14 14.08
CA SER A 289 5.58 -23.14 13.36
C SER A 289 5.00 -23.69 12.06
N ASP A 290 3.87 -23.12 11.59
CA ASP A 290 3.25 -23.52 10.32
C ASP A 290 4.23 -23.33 9.13
N ILE A 291 5.14 -22.36 9.20
CA ILE A 291 6.15 -22.10 8.17
C ILE A 291 7.20 -23.21 8.14
N GLU A 292 7.72 -23.60 9.28
CA GLU A 292 8.68 -24.72 9.37
C GLU A 292 8.04 -26.03 8.86
N ARG A 293 6.79 -26.27 9.24
CA ARG A 293 6.03 -27.46 8.80
C ARG A 293 5.83 -27.51 7.28
N GLN A 294 5.66 -26.35 6.62
CA GLN A 294 5.48 -26.23 5.18
C GLN A 294 6.80 -26.11 4.39
N SER A 295 7.95 -25.95 5.03
CA SER A 295 9.23 -25.78 4.35
C SER A 295 9.51 -26.96 3.39
N ILE A 296 9.83 -26.63 2.14
CA ILE A 296 10.13 -27.63 1.09
C ILE A 296 11.45 -28.37 1.40
N SER A 297 12.42 -27.67 2.01
CA SER A 297 13.74 -28.21 2.32
C SER A 297 13.77 -29.16 3.51
N ARG A 298 12.66 -29.23 4.27
CA ARG A 298 12.58 -30.06 5.46
C ARG A 298 12.14 -31.48 5.10
N GLU A 299 12.79 -32.46 5.71
CA GLU A 299 12.38 -33.86 5.65
C GLU A 299 10.95 -34.04 6.21
N LYS A 300 10.08 -34.69 5.45
CA LYS A 300 8.71 -34.95 5.88
C LYS A 300 8.66 -36.11 6.85
N THR A 301 7.90 -35.91 7.93
CA THR A 301 7.75 -36.88 9.01
C THR A 301 6.29 -37.25 9.19
N GLY A 302 6.04 -38.38 9.78
CA GLY A 302 4.68 -38.86 10.07
C GLY A 302 4.68 -40.12 10.90
N VAL A 303 3.50 -40.45 11.43
CA VAL A 303 3.25 -41.66 12.22
C VAL A 303 1.99 -42.34 11.71
N PHE A 304 2.01 -43.66 11.60
CA PHE A 304 0.85 -44.46 11.19
C PHE A 304 -0.19 -44.51 12.33
N THR A 305 -1.47 -44.31 12.00
CA THR A 305 -2.55 -44.35 13.01
C THR A 305 -3.00 -45.73 13.40
N GLY A 306 -2.63 -46.77 12.62
CA GLY A 306 -3.18 -48.12 12.74
C GLY A 306 -4.53 -48.30 12.00
N ALA A 307 -5.10 -47.22 11.49
CA ALA A 307 -6.37 -47.24 10.75
C ALA A 307 -6.17 -47.14 9.23
N TYR A 308 -7.19 -47.57 8.48
CA TYR A 308 -7.24 -47.51 7.02
C TYR A 308 -8.46 -46.72 6.54
N ALA A 309 -8.35 -46.09 5.41
CA ALA A 309 -9.48 -45.51 4.66
C ALA A 309 -9.81 -46.39 3.45
N ILE A 310 -11.05 -46.30 2.98
CA ILE A 310 -11.50 -46.95 1.76
C ILE A 310 -11.39 -45.96 0.62
N HIS A 311 -10.62 -46.33 -0.40
CA HIS A 311 -10.46 -45.52 -1.61
C HIS A 311 -11.81 -45.42 -2.36
N PRO A 312 -12.32 -44.19 -2.65
CA PRO A 312 -13.69 -43.98 -3.11
C PRO A 312 -14.03 -44.62 -4.48
N LEU A 313 -13.05 -44.77 -5.38
CA LEU A 313 -13.26 -45.33 -6.71
C LEU A 313 -12.88 -46.82 -6.81
N THR A 314 -11.79 -47.21 -6.14
CA THR A 314 -11.26 -48.58 -6.28
C THR A 314 -11.71 -49.54 -5.19
N GLY A 315 -12.23 -49.04 -4.07
CA GLY A 315 -12.58 -49.81 -2.90
C GLY A 315 -11.38 -50.41 -2.13
N LYS A 316 -10.15 -50.11 -2.55
CA LYS A 316 -8.93 -50.59 -1.87
C LYS A 316 -8.72 -49.86 -0.54
N GLU A 317 -8.08 -50.56 0.37
CA GLU A 317 -7.67 -50.00 1.64
C GLU A 317 -6.39 -49.17 1.48
N VAL A 318 -6.37 -47.94 2.02
CA VAL A 318 -5.21 -47.07 2.08
C VAL A 318 -4.93 -46.68 3.50
N PRO A 319 -3.67 -46.74 3.99
CA PRO A 319 -3.34 -46.44 5.38
C PRO A 319 -3.51 -44.95 5.70
N ILE A 320 -3.98 -44.66 6.91
CA ILE A 320 -4.14 -43.29 7.42
C ILE A 320 -2.93 -42.93 8.29
N TRP A 321 -2.21 -41.89 7.91
CA TRP A 321 -1.06 -41.34 8.62
C TRP A 321 -1.40 -40.02 9.27
N VAL A 322 -0.65 -39.62 10.30
CA VAL A 322 -0.59 -38.27 10.84
C VAL A 322 0.72 -37.64 10.39
N GLY A 323 0.68 -36.49 9.78
CA GLY A 323 1.87 -35.83 9.27
C GLY A 323 1.89 -34.31 9.60
N ASP A 324 3.02 -33.81 10.06
CA ASP A 324 3.19 -32.41 10.46
C ASP A 324 3.15 -31.42 9.29
N TYR A 325 3.37 -31.87 8.06
CA TYR A 325 3.29 -31.05 6.86
C TYR A 325 1.85 -30.81 6.35
N VAL A 326 0.86 -31.44 6.99
CA VAL A 326 -0.56 -31.16 6.78
C VAL A 326 -1.05 -30.21 7.86
N LEU A 327 -1.67 -29.11 7.48
CA LEU A 327 -2.20 -28.11 8.40
C LEU A 327 -3.71 -28.27 8.57
N ALA A 328 -4.19 -28.39 9.82
CA ALA A 328 -5.63 -28.43 10.11
C ALA A 328 -6.37 -27.15 9.69
N THR A 329 -5.66 -26.07 9.48
CA THR A 329 -6.18 -24.74 9.11
C THR A 329 -6.26 -24.53 7.61
N TYR A 330 -5.81 -25.47 6.77
CA TYR A 330 -5.89 -25.39 5.31
C TYR A 330 -6.69 -26.55 4.73
N GLY A 331 -7.69 -26.23 3.90
CA GLY A 331 -8.58 -27.22 3.34
C GLY A 331 -9.41 -27.94 4.42
N THR A 332 -9.35 -29.26 4.38
CA THR A 332 -10.08 -30.13 5.33
C THR A 332 -9.21 -30.61 6.48
N GLY A 333 -7.93 -30.23 6.55
CA GLY A 333 -6.97 -30.80 7.49
C GLY A 333 -6.60 -32.25 7.16
N ALA A 334 -6.87 -32.68 5.93
CA ALA A 334 -6.55 -34.00 5.39
C ALA A 334 -6.08 -33.88 3.94
N VAL A 335 -5.13 -34.71 3.53
CA VAL A 335 -4.65 -34.76 2.14
C VAL A 335 -4.57 -36.22 1.66
N MET A 336 -4.85 -36.43 0.40
CA MET A 336 -4.52 -37.64 -0.29
C MET A 336 -3.08 -37.59 -0.79
N ALA A 337 -2.35 -38.64 -0.67
CA ALA A 337 -0.96 -38.74 -1.09
C ALA A 337 -0.80 -39.63 -2.33
N VAL A 338 -0.13 -39.06 -3.33
CA VAL A 338 0.10 -39.69 -4.63
C VAL A 338 1.59 -39.69 -4.97
N PRO A 339 2.38 -40.62 -4.42
CA PRO A 339 3.84 -40.61 -4.55
C PRO A 339 4.37 -40.59 -5.99
N ALA A 340 3.68 -41.19 -6.93
CA ALA A 340 4.10 -41.16 -8.32
C ALA A 340 4.03 -39.76 -8.99
N HIS A 341 3.27 -38.80 -8.40
CA HIS A 341 2.91 -37.54 -9.04
C HIS A 341 3.05 -36.31 -8.13
N ASP A 342 3.68 -36.46 -6.97
CA ASP A 342 4.05 -35.37 -6.04
C ASP A 342 5.40 -35.67 -5.39
N GLU A 343 6.33 -34.73 -5.42
CA GLU A 343 7.70 -34.89 -4.91
C GLU A 343 7.73 -35.14 -3.39
N ARG A 344 6.84 -34.51 -2.64
CA ARG A 344 6.78 -34.63 -1.16
C ARG A 344 6.26 -35.99 -0.79
N ASP A 345 5.21 -36.43 -1.48
CA ASP A 345 4.60 -37.73 -1.27
C ASP A 345 5.55 -38.84 -1.68
N PHE A 346 6.34 -38.64 -2.73
CA PHE A 346 7.34 -39.57 -3.19
C PHE A 346 8.42 -39.81 -2.11
N ALA A 347 9.03 -38.71 -1.62
CA ALA A 347 10.05 -38.80 -0.55
C ALA A 347 9.49 -39.47 0.73
N PHE A 348 8.24 -39.18 1.10
CA PHE A 348 7.60 -39.83 2.23
C PHE A 348 7.38 -41.30 2.00
N ALA A 349 6.89 -41.70 0.81
CA ALA A 349 6.64 -43.07 0.46
C ALA A 349 7.94 -43.92 0.43
N GLU A 350 9.03 -43.37 -0.11
CA GLU A 350 10.35 -44.01 -0.06
C GLU A 350 10.82 -44.24 1.38
N LYS A 351 10.70 -43.25 2.24
CA LYS A 351 11.11 -43.32 3.65
C LYS A 351 10.34 -44.40 4.42
N PHE A 352 9.04 -44.47 4.22
CA PHE A 352 8.16 -45.39 4.95
C PHE A 352 7.81 -46.69 4.17
N ASN A 353 8.47 -46.91 3.05
CA ASN A 353 8.30 -48.08 2.19
C ASN A 353 6.83 -48.30 1.79
N LEU A 354 6.13 -47.23 1.37
CA LEU A 354 4.75 -47.22 0.93
C LEU A 354 4.66 -47.46 -0.60
N PRO A 355 3.52 -47.99 -1.14
CA PRO A 355 3.37 -48.22 -2.56
C PRO A 355 3.45 -46.92 -3.38
N ILE A 356 4.06 -46.98 -4.57
CA ILE A 356 4.18 -45.89 -5.55
C ILE A 356 3.45 -46.32 -6.82
N ASN A 357 2.22 -45.81 -7.01
CA ASN A 357 1.33 -46.24 -8.11
C ASN A 357 1.32 -45.13 -9.20
N ARG A 358 1.92 -45.43 -10.35
CA ARG A 358 1.89 -44.52 -11.52
C ARG A 358 0.50 -44.56 -12.17
N VAL A 359 -0.11 -43.40 -12.36
CA VAL A 359 -1.41 -43.21 -13.01
C VAL A 359 -1.40 -42.14 -14.10
N ILE A 360 -0.28 -41.49 -14.34
CA ILE A 360 -0.11 -40.54 -15.45
C ILE A 360 1.23 -40.81 -16.15
N GLU A 361 1.20 -40.78 -17.47
CA GLU A 361 2.36 -40.90 -18.37
C GLU A 361 2.45 -39.66 -19.28
N ALA A 362 3.64 -39.42 -19.85
CA ALA A 362 3.85 -38.33 -20.79
C ALA A 362 2.98 -38.50 -22.05
N LYS A 363 2.45 -37.39 -22.60
CA LYS A 363 1.58 -37.36 -23.78
C LYS A 363 2.23 -37.94 -25.03
N ASP A 364 3.53 -37.87 -25.17
CA ASP A 364 4.31 -38.35 -26.29
C ASP A 364 4.80 -39.79 -26.12
N GLY A 365 4.41 -40.48 -25.01
CA GLY A 365 4.81 -41.83 -24.70
C GLY A 365 6.29 -41.97 -24.30
N SER A 366 7.00 -40.90 -24.01
CA SER A 366 8.38 -40.95 -23.52
C SER A 366 8.45 -41.59 -22.12
N GLU A 367 9.52 -42.32 -21.84
CA GLU A 367 9.80 -42.82 -20.49
C GLU A 367 10.10 -41.63 -19.56
N THR A 368 9.39 -41.57 -18.44
CA THR A 368 9.56 -40.54 -17.43
C THR A 368 10.00 -41.13 -16.09
N ASN A 369 10.90 -40.43 -15.41
CA ASN A 369 11.27 -40.79 -14.04
C ASN A 369 10.14 -40.47 -13.05
N LEU A 370 10.09 -41.18 -11.95
CA LEU A 370 9.21 -40.82 -10.82
C LEU A 370 9.95 -39.91 -9.85
N PRO A 371 9.24 -38.91 -9.23
CA PRO A 371 7.83 -38.59 -9.48
C PRO A 371 7.64 -37.81 -10.79
N PHE A 372 6.55 -38.10 -11.51
CA PHE A 372 6.14 -37.36 -12.70
C PHE A 372 4.99 -36.39 -12.35
N CYS A 373 5.31 -35.12 -12.16
CA CYS A 373 4.37 -34.12 -11.65
C CYS A 373 3.63 -33.33 -12.75
N GLU A 374 3.99 -33.56 -14.02
CA GLU A 374 3.40 -32.84 -15.15
C GLU A 374 2.04 -33.40 -15.58
N HIS A 375 1.38 -32.68 -16.50
CA HIS A 375 0.15 -33.15 -17.14
C HIS A 375 0.47 -34.21 -18.23
N GLY A 376 -0.36 -35.21 -18.33
CA GLY A 376 -0.14 -36.30 -19.28
C GLY A 376 -1.43 -37.02 -19.67
N ILE A 377 -1.29 -38.33 -19.90
CA ILE A 377 -2.39 -39.27 -20.20
C ILE A 377 -2.56 -40.27 -19.04
N LEU A 378 -3.79 -40.52 -18.64
CA LEU A 378 -4.08 -41.44 -17.55
C LEU A 378 -3.82 -42.89 -17.96
N VAL A 379 -3.21 -43.62 -17.04
CA VAL A 379 -2.96 -45.07 -17.11
C VAL A 379 -3.28 -45.69 -15.76
N ASN A 380 -3.54 -46.98 -15.70
CA ASN A 380 -3.85 -47.72 -14.45
C ASN A 380 -5.00 -47.12 -13.63
N SER A 381 -5.90 -46.41 -14.29
CA SER A 381 -7.02 -45.65 -13.71
C SER A 381 -8.39 -46.22 -14.12
N GLY A 382 -8.41 -47.44 -14.68
CA GLY A 382 -9.62 -48.16 -15.08
C GLY A 382 -10.40 -47.47 -16.19
N GLU A 383 -11.63 -47.06 -15.94
CA GLU A 383 -12.48 -46.42 -16.96
C GLU A 383 -11.96 -45.06 -17.43
N PHE A 384 -10.98 -44.48 -16.74
CA PHE A 384 -10.37 -43.18 -17.05
C PHE A 384 -9.06 -43.31 -17.85
N ASP A 385 -8.59 -44.50 -18.13
CA ASP A 385 -7.38 -44.72 -18.93
C ASP A 385 -7.49 -44.10 -20.33
N GLY A 386 -6.43 -43.49 -20.80
CA GLY A 386 -6.35 -42.83 -22.10
C GLY A 386 -6.89 -41.41 -22.13
N LEU A 387 -7.51 -40.92 -21.06
CA LEU A 387 -7.93 -39.51 -20.96
C LEU A 387 -6.73 -38.59 -20.69
N THR A 388 -6.80 -37.38 -21.18
CA THR A 388 -5.88 -36.35 -20.76
C THR A 388 -6.16 -35.92 -19.31
N THR A 389 -5.17 -35.37 -18.62
CA THR A 389 -5.30 -34.85 -17.24
C THR A 389 -6.54 -33.96 -17.05
N ASP A 390 -6.83 -33.07 -18.03
CA ASP A 390 -7.93 -32.12 -17.90
C ASP A 390 -9.30 -32.80 -18.12
N GLU A 391 -9.42 -33.69 -19.09
CA GLU A 391 -10.63 -34.51 -19.27
C GLU A 391 -10.91 -35.40 -18.07
N ALA A 392 -9.85 -35.98 -17.50
CA ALA A 392 -9.95 -36.87 -16.33
C ALA A 392 -10.44 -36.14 -15.11
N LYS A 393 -9.97 -34.91 -14.87
CA LYS A 393 -10.46 -34.05 -13.75
C LYS A 393 -11.97 -33.90 -13.80
N GLU A 394 -12.53 -33.63 -14.97
CA GLU A 394 -13.97 -33.43 -15.12
C GLU A 394 -14.73 -34.74 -14.90
N LYS A 395 -14.33 -35.81 -15.58
CA LYS A 395 -15.02 -37.11 -15.52
C LYS A 395 -14.94 -37.82 -14.16
N ILE A 396 -13.77 -37.69 -13.49
CA ILE A 396 -13.60 -38.27 -12.15
C ILE A 396 -14.52 -37.57 -11.16
N VAL A 397 -14.61 -36.22 -11.22
CA VAL A 397 -15.50 -35.45 -10.34
C VAL A 397 -16.97 -35.77 -10.63
N GLU A 398 -17.39 -35.89 -11.90
CA GLU A 398 -18.74 -36.30 -12.27
C GLU A 398 -19.09 -37.69 -11.70
N LYS A 399 -18.15 -38.63 -11.78
CA LYS A 399 -18.30 -39.95 -11.19
C LYS A 399 -18.46 -39.90 -9.68
N LEU A 400 -17.55 -39.16 -8.99
CA LEU A 400 -17.62 -39.01 -7.54
C LEU A 400 -18.92 -38.34 -7.10
N ALA A 401 -19.38 -37.30 -7.81
CA ALA A 401 -20.65 -36.62 -7.54
C ALA A 401 -21.85 -37.56 -7.70
N SER A 402 -21.85 -38.41 -8.75
CA SER A 402 -22.92 -39.41 -8.96
C SER A 402 -22.99 -40.45 -7.84
N MET A 403 -21.88 -40.71 -7.16
CA MET A 403 -21.79 -41.61 -6.01
C MET A 403 -22.02 -40.94 -4.67
N GLY A 404 -22.14 -39.60 -4.63
CA GLY A 404 -22.19 -38.80 -3.39
C GLY A 404 -20.88 -38.76 -2.62
N LEU A 405 -19.74 -39.03 -3.29
CA LEU A 405 -18.40 -39.14 -2.70
C LEU A 405 -17.45 -37.99 -3.07
N GLY A 406 -17.93 -36.97 -3.77
CA GLY A 406 -17.12 -35.78 -4.08
C GLY A 406 -17.83 -34.75 -4.94
N GLU A 407 -17.26 -33.58 -4.99
CA GLU A 407 -17.77 -32.41 -5.75
C GLU A 407 -16.65 -31.47 -6.18
N LYS A 408 -16.91 -30.63 -7.20
CA LYS A 408 -16.03 -29.48 -7.49
C LYS A 408 -16.09 -28.51 -6.33
N LYS A 409 -14.93 -27.98 -5.92
CA LYS A 409 -14.84 -27.03 -4.82
C LYS A 409 -13.78 -25.97 -5.08
N VAL A 410 -14.10 -24.76 -4.67
CA VAL A 410 -13.14 -23.64 -4.62
C VAL A 410 -12.72 -23.46 -3.16
N ASN A 411 -11.43 -23.44 -2.94
CA ASN A 411 -10.84 -23.10 -1.65
C ASN A 411 -9.98 -21.85 -1.77
N PHE A 412 -9.89 -21.13 -0.68
CA PHE A 412 -9.06 -19.94 -0.57
C PHE A 412 -7.98 -20.15 0.50
N ARG A 413 -6.81 -19.54 0.28
CA ARG A 413 -5.78 -19.46 1.30
C ARG A 413 -6.16 -18.40 2.35
N LEU A 414 -6.85 -17.36 1.93
CA LEU A 414 -7.41 -16.32 2.80
C LEU A 414 -8.24 -16.97 3.92
N ARG A 415 -8.09 -16.48 5.13
CA ARG A 415 -8.86 -16.91 6.31
C ARG A 415 -9.62 -15.73 6.86
N ASP A 416 -10.65 -16.02 7.67
CA ASP A 416 -11.42 -14.99 8.33
C ASP A 416 -10.55 -14.10 9.23
N TRP A 417 -10.84 -12.83 9.21
CA TRP A 417 -10.08 -11.81 9.92
C TRP A 417 -10.33 -11.89 11.42
N LEU A 418 -9.31 -12.21 12.19
CA LEU A 418 -9.33 -12.26 13.66
C LEU A 418 -9.28 -10.85 14.23
N VAL A 419 -10.36 -10.39 14.85
CA VAL A 419 -10.50 -9.00 15.31
C VAL A 419 -10.40 -8.81 16.82
N SER A 420 -10.43 -9.86 17.64
CA SER A 420 -10.26 -9.77 19.09
C SER A 420 -8.82 -9.49 19.50
N ARG A 421 -8.63 -8.57 20.44
CA ARG A 421 -7.35 -8.29 21.09
C ARG A 421 -7.52 -8.23 22.61
N GLN A 422 -6.67 -8.94 23.35
CA GLN A 422 -6.65 -8.95 24.83
C GLN A 422 -5.85 -7.73 25.31
N ARG A 423 -6.37 -6.53 24.99
CA ARG A 423 -5.75 -5.24 25.24
C ARG A 423 -6.76 -4.22 25.73
N TYR A 424 -6.25 -3.21 26.44
CA TYR A 424 -7.02 -2.07 26.89
C TYR A 424 -7.16 -1.02 25.79
N TRP A 425 -6.05 -0.60 25.16
CA TRP A 425 -6.01 0.52 24.25
C TRP A 425 -6.48 0.13 22.84
N GLY A 426 -7.79 0.04 22.71
CA GLY A 426 -8.52 -0.33 21.47
C GLY A 426 -10.03 -0.06 21.66
N ALA A 427 -10.79 -0.06 20.57
CA ALA A 427 -12.24 0.10 20.65
C ALA A 427 -12.86 -1.13 21.33
N PRO A 428 -13.61 -0.99 22.47
CA PRO A 428 -14.28 -2.11 23.11
C PRO A 428 -15.28 -2.79 22.18
N ILE A 429 -15.31 -4.12 22.18
CA ILE A 429 -16.32 -4.89 21.45
C ILE A 429 -17.67 -4.73 22.16
N PRO A 430 -18.73 -4.19 21.48
CA PRO A 430 -19.97 -3.78 22.12
C PRO A 430 -20.94 -4.97 22.33
N VAL A 431 -20.51 -5.94 23.14
CA VAL A 431 -21.27 -7.17 23.42
C VAL A 431 -21.32 -7.46 24.92
N VAL A 432 -22.43 -8.04 25.36
CA VAL A 432 -22.69 -8.46 26.74
C VAL A 432 -23.00 -9.96 26.77
N TYR A 433 -22.48 -10.67 27.77
CA TYR A 433 -22.75 -12.07 28.04
C TYR A 433 -23.76 -12.20 29.17
N CYS A 434 -24.94 -12.71 28.87
CA CYS A 434 -26.03 -12.97 29.79
C CYS A 434 -26.24 -14.48 29.94
N GLU A 435 -26.37 -14.98 31.14
CA GLU A 435 -26.60 -16.42 31.38
C GLU A 435 -27.90 -16.94 30.75
N GLU A 436 -28.92 -16.09 30.63
CA GLU A 436 -30.20 -16.49 30.02
C GLU A 436 -30.31 -16.16 28.54
N CYS A 437 -29.77 -15.00 28.11
CA CYS A 437 -29.93 -14.51 26.74
C CYS A 437 -28.75 -14.89 25.86
N GLY A 438 -27.66 -15.41 26.43
CA GLY A 438 -26.42 -15.71 25.69
C GLY A 438 -25.64 -14.43 25.31
N ILE A 439 -25.19 -14.36 24.06
CA ILE A 439 -24.47 -13.19 23.51
C ILE A 439 -25.51 -12.11 23.12
N VAL A 440 -25.44 -10.94 23.74
CA VAL A 440 -26.36 -9.82 23.52
C VAL A 440 -25.59 -8.60 23.03
N PRO A 441 -25.83 -8.12 21.80
CA PRO A 441 -25.28 -6.85 21.34
C PRO A 441 -25.76 -5.66 22.18
N VAL A 442 -24.87 -4.69 22.40
CA VAL A 442 -25.22 -3.42 23.03
C VAL A 442 -26.10 -2.63 22.04
N PRO A 443 -27.28 -2.08 22.45
CA PRO A 443 -28.10 -1.24 21.57
C PRO A 443 -27.31 -0.03 21.04
N GLU A 444 -27.53 0.35 19.79
CA GLU A 444 -26.87 1.52 19.18
C GLU A 444 -27.05 2.81 19.98
N SER A 445 -28.19 2.98 20.60
CA SER A 445 -28.50 4.14 21.45
C SER A 445 -27.68 4.21 22.75
N GLN A 446 -26.94 3.13 23.09
CA GLN A 446 -26.06 3.05 24.25
C GLN A 446 -24.57 3.11 23.86
N LEU A 447 -24.28 3.32 22.57
CA LEU A 447 -22.92 3.54 22.11
C LEU A 447 -22.48 5.00 22.36
N PRO A 448 -21.19 5.24 22.65
CA PRO A 448 -20.13 4.25 22.76
C PRO A 448 -20.13 3.48 24.08
N VAL A 449 -19.65 2.23 24.04
CA VAL A 449 -19.12 1.56 25.24
C VAL A 449 -17.73 2.15 25.47
N GLU A 450 -17.63 3.04 26.45
CA GLU A 450 -16.39 3.79 26.69
C GLU A 450 -15.35 2.99 27.47
N LEU A 451 -14.06 3.28 27.17
CA LEU A 451 -12.93 2.76 27.95
C LEU A 451 -12.92 3.42 29.33
N PRO A 452 -12.86 2.63 30.43
CA PRO A 452 -12.70 3.20 31.76
C PRO A 452 -11.29 3.81 31.91
N TYR A 453 -11.20 5.03 32.43
CA TYR A 453 -9.89 5.69 32.63
C TYR A 453 -9.14 5.10 33.83
N ASP A 454 -9.85 4.76 34.90
CA ASP A 454 -9.26 4.25 36.14
C ASP A 454 -9.00 2.74 36.04
N VAL A 455 -7.86 2.38 35.42
CA VAL A 455 -7.41 1.00 35.23
C VAL A 455 -5.94 0.85 35.60
N GLU A 456 -5.57 -0.34 36.08
CA GLU A 456 -4.19 -0.67 36.41
C GLU A 456 -3.49 -1.36 35.25
N PHE A 457 -2.34 -0.82 34.84
CA PHE A 457 -1.47 -1.41 33.83
C PHE A 457 -0.37 -2.24 34.51
N ALA A 458 -0.47 -3.57 34.41
CA ALA A 458 0.53 -4.49 34.93
C ALA A 458 1.02 -5.45 33.84
N PRO A 459 2.29 -5.85 33.85
CA PRO A 459 2.91 -6.74 32.84
C PRO A 459 2.57 -8.22 33.08
N ASP A 460 1.31 -8.55 33.40
CA ASP A 460 0.86 -9.90 33.71
C ASP A 460 0.09 -10.59 32.55
N GLY A 461 0.04 -9.94 31.41
CA GLY A 461 -0.60 -10.49 30.21
C GLY A 461 -2.12 -10.58 30.23
N LYS A 462 -2.76 -10.01 31.25
CA LYS A 462 -4.22 -9.88 31.29
C LYS A 462 -4.64 -8.49 30.86
N SER A 463 -5.73 -8.40 30.08
CA SER A 463 -6.32 -7.10 29.72
C SER A 463 -6.69 -6.32 30.98
N PRO A 464 -6.29 -5.03 31.11
CA PRO A 464 -6.76 -4.18 32.21
C PRO A 464 -8.28 -4.10 32.29
N LEU A 465 -9.01 -4.19 31.15
CA LEU A 465 -10.46 -4.24 31.12
C LEU A 465 -11.01 -5.45 31.89
N ALA A 466 -10.39 -6.61 31.74
CA ALA A 466 -10.80 -7.84 32.43
C ALA A 466 -10.65 -7.76 33.97
N LYS A 467 -9.80 -6.83 34.47
CA LYS A 467 -9.59 -6.58 35.89
C LYS A 467 -10.52 -5.50 36.47
N SER A 468 -11.11 -4.67 35.61
CA SER A 468 -12.03 -3.60 36.03
C SER A 468 -13.41 -4.15 36.31
N GLU A 469 -13.74 -4.41 37.57
CA GLU A 469 -15.08 -4.89 37.96
C GLU A 469 -16.17 -3.93 37.53
N ALA A 470 -15.91 -2.63 37.59
CA ALA A 470 -16.84 -1.58 37.15
C ALA A 470 -17.12 -1.63 35.66
N PHE A 471 -16.17 -2.02 34.84
CA PHE A 471 -16.35 -2.21 33.41
C PHE A 471 -17.03 -3.55 33.09
N VAL A 472 -16.55 -4.64 33.69
CA VAL A 472 -17.01 -6.00 33.40
C VAL A 472 -18.47 -6.21 33.77
N ASN A 473 -18.89 -5.78 35.00
CA ASN A 473 -20.23 -6.03 35.51
C ASN A 473 -21.23 -5.01 34.96
N THR A 474 -22.28 -5.51 34.37
CA THR A 474 -23.32 -4.70 33.74
C THR A 474 -24.66 -5.40 33.84
N THR A 475 -25.71 -4.80 33.29
CA THR A 475 -27.04 -5.39 33.12
C THR A 475 -27.27 -5.78 31.67
N CYS A 476 -27.92 -6.91 31.44
CA CYS A 476 -28.30 -7.34 30.10
C CYS A 476 -29.29 -6.35 29.50
N PRO A 477 -29.02 -5.75 28.35
CA PRO A 477 -29.95 -4.79 27.73
C PRO A 477 -31.24 -5.42 27.23
N HIS A 478 -31.28 -6.76 27.10
CA HIS A 478 -32.50 -7.49 26.68
C HIS A 478 -33.40 -7.87 27.83
N CYS A 479 -32.88 -8.45 28.93
CA CYS A 479 -33.70 -8.96 30.03
C CYS A 479 -33.55 -8.20 31.37
N GLY A 480 -32.60 -7.24 31.45
CA GLY A 480 -32.35 -6.43 32.64
C GLY A 480 -31.60 -7.16 33.78
N LYS A 481 -31.20 -8.44 33.61
CA LYS A 481 -30.47 -9.24 34.61
C LYS A 481 -28.98 -8.92 34.60
N PRO A 482 -28.27 -9.27 35.72
CA PRO A 482 -26.81 -9.15 35.75
C PRO A 482 -26.14 -9.87 34.56
N ALA A 483 -25.16 -9.21 33.98
CA ALA A 483 -24.44 -9.70 32.82
C ALA A 483 -23.00 -9.19 32.84
N LYS A 484 -22.17 -9.70 31.96
CA LYS A 484 -20.75 -9.30 31.82
C LYS A 484 -20.45 -8.75 30.45
N ARG A 485 -19.72 -7.61 30.39
CA ARG A 485 -19.22 -7.09 29.10
C ARG A 485 -18.11 -7.96 28.55
N GLU A 486 -18.02 -7.95 27.23
CA GLU A 486 -16.80 -8.40 26.54
C GLU A 486 -15.62 -7.54 27.00
N THR A 487 -14.47 -8.15 27.22
CA THR A 487 -13.24 -7.48 27.69
C THR A 487 -12.15 -7.43 26.63
N ASP A 488 -12.36 -8.05 25.49
CA ASP A 488 -11.51 -7.88 24.33
C ASP A 488 -11.84 -6.55 23.61
N THR A 489 -10.83 -5.94 23.01
CA THR A 489 -10.97 -4.79 22.13
C THR A 489 -10.81 -5.21 20.68
N LEU A 490 -11.28 -4.39 19.77
CA LEU A 490 -11.10 -4.58 18.33
C LEU A 490 -9.65 -4.33 17.93
N ASP A 491 -9.18 -5.08 16.95
CA ASP A 491 -7.93 -4.80 16.24
C ASP A 491 -7.92 -3.35 15.72
N THR A 492 -6.77 -2.69 15.82
CA THR A 492 -6.60 -1.31 15.35
C THR A 492 -6.96 -1.14 13.87
N PHE A 493 -6.72 -2.16 13.06
CA PHE A 493 -7.12 -2.15 11.64
C PHE A 493 -8.63 -2.07 11.42
N VAL A 494 -9.47 -2.44 12.39
CA VAL A 494 -10.91 -2.23 12.28
C VAL A 494 -11.24 -0.74 12.29
N CYS A 495 -10.55 0.05 13.14
CA CYS A 495 -10.71 1.50 13.19
C CYS A 495 -10.24 2.16 11.88
N SER A 496 -9.11 1.73 11.32
CA SER A 496 -8.53 2.31 10.10
C SER A 496 -9.14 1.77 8.81
N SER A 497 -9.99 0.73 8.85
CA SER A 497 -10.59 0.15 7.64
C SER A 497 -11.78 0.92 7.06
N TRP A 498 -12.24 2.00 7.72
CA TRP A 498 -13.39 2.80 7.28
C TRP A 498 -13.20 4.32 7.43
N TYR A 499 -12.04 4.81 7.91
CA TYR A 499 -11.77 6.22 8.25
C TYR A 499 -11.95 7.17 7.05
N TYR A 500 -11.67 6.72 5.83
CA TYR A 500 -11.87 7.46 4.59
C TYR A 500 -13.35 7.82 4.36
N LEU A 501 -14.29 7.03 4.91
CA LEU A 501 -15.73 7.33 4.91
C LEU A 501 -16.09 8.38 5.95
N ARG A 502 -15.35 8.45 7.06
CA ARG A 502 -15.64 9.37 8.15
C ARG A 502 -15.18 10.79 7.87
N TYR A 503 -14.08 10.97 7.18
CA TYR A 503 -13.49 12.29 6.95
C TYR A 503 -14.45 13.32 6.34
N PRO A 504 -15.22 13.04 5.29
CA PRO A 504 -16.10 14.06 4.71
C PRO A 504 -17.20 14.54 5.64
N ASP A 505 -17.60 13.70 6.61
CA ASP A 505 -18.74 13.96 7.52
C ASP A 505 -18.36 13.70 8.99
N ASN A 506 -17.17 14.12 9.40
CA ASN A 506 -16.59 13.80 10.71
C ASN A 506 -17.38 14.37 11.91
N LYS A 507 -18.20 15.39 11.69
CA LYS A 507 -19.02 16.06 12.73
C LYS A 507 -20.42 15.47 12.90
N ASN A 508 -20.81 14.49 12.10
CA ASN A 508 -22.11 13.84 12.20
C ASN A 508 -22.18 13.01 13.50
N THR A 509 -23.14 13.36 14.37
CA THR A 509 -23.37 12.69 15.66
C THR A 509 -24.46 11.62 15.61
N ASP A 510 -25.29 11.64 14.57
CA ASP A 510 -26.48 10.80 14.42
C ASP A 510 -26.20 9.53 13.61
N ALA A 511 -25.19 9.58 12.73
CA ALA A 511 -24.77 8.48 11.88
C ALA A 511 -23.25 8.49 11.69
N PRO A 512 -22.62 7.35 11.29
CA PRO A 512 -21.20 7.34 10.99
C PRO A 512 -20.83 8.30 9.86
N PHE A 513 -21.76 8.52 8.94
CA PHE A 513 -21.68 9.46 7.82
C PHE A 513 -23.05 9.59 7.13
N ASN A 514 -23.24 10.67 6.38
CA ASN A 514 -24.36 10.84 5.48
C ASN A 514 -24.12 10.08 4.17
N PRO A 515 -24.90 9.04 3.81
CA PRO A 515 -24.68 8.24 2.59
C PRO A 515 -24.70 9.07 1.30
N GLU A 516 -25.55 10.10 1.17
CA GLU A 516 -25.60 10.94 -0.03
C GLU A 516 -24.28 11.71 -0.23
N LEU A 517 -23.76 12.31 0.84
CA LEU A 517 -22.48 13.02 0.82
C LEU A 517 -21.34 12.05 0.48
N ILE A 518 -21.30 10.91 1.15
CA ILE A 518 -20.24 9.92 0.94
C ILE A 518 -20.26 9.37 -0.49
N ASN A 519 -21.40 9.01 -1.02
CA ASN A 519 -21.54 8.52 -2.38
C ASN A 519 -21.22 9.58 -3.45
N LYS A 520 -21.23 10.88 -3.10
CA LYS A 520 -20.75 11.98 -3.95
C LYS A 520 -19.22 12.19 -3.84
N MET A 521 -18.68 11.97 -2.63
CA MET A 521 -17.27 12.26 -2.32
C MET A 521 -16.33 11.11 -2.61
N LEU A 522 -16.78 9.86 -2.57
CA LEU A 522 -15.98 8.66 -2.74
C LEU A 522 -16.29 7.95 -4.07
N PRO A 523 -15.42 7.02 -4.50
CA PRO A 523 -14.17 6.57 -3.85
C PRO A 523 -13.10 7.66 -3.73
N VAL A 524 -12.07 7.40 -2.92
CA VAL A 524 -10.85 8.22 -2.86
C VAL A 524 -10.17 8.17 -4.22
N ASP A 525 -9.86 9.33 -4.80
CA ASP A 525 -9.30 9.42 -6.15
C ASP A 525 -7.81 9.07 -6.17
N LYS A 526 -7.06 9.55 -5.18
CA LYS A 526 -5.62 9.27 -5.02
C LYS A 526 -5.31 8.86 -3.59
N TYR A 527 -4.83 7.65 -3.41
CA TYR A 527 -4.44 7.09 -2.13
C TYR A 527 -2.94 6.82 -2.08
N VAL A 528 -2.27 7.22 -1.00
CA VAL A 528 -0.81 7.07 -0.88
C VAL A 528 -0.43 6.48 0.47
N GLY A 529 0.46 5.49 0.47
CA GLY A 529 0.95 4.86 1.69
C GLY A 529 1.88 3.69 1.45
N GLY A 530 2.35 3.08 2.55
CA GLY A 530 3.36 2.04 2.52
C GLY A 530 2.92 0.71 1.88
N PRO A 531 3.80 0.01 1.18
CA PRO A 531 3.49 -1.28 0.54
C PRO A 531 3.24 -2.42 1.54
N GLU A 532 3.67 -2.28 2.78
CA GLU A 532 3.45 -3.24 3.87
C GLU A 532 1.96 -3.48 4.17
N HIS A 533 1.11 -2.51 3.82
CA HIS A 533 -0.33 -2.59 4.01
C HIS A 533 -1.09 -3.36 2.92
N ALA A 534 -0.39 -3.92 1.93
CA ALA A 534 -1.00 -4.60 0.78
C ALA A 534 -2.01 -5.69 1.19
N CYS A 535 -1.63 -6.58 2.12
CA CYS A 535 -2.46 -7.69 2.58
C CYS A 535 -3.10 -7.45 3.97
N MET A 536 -2.95 -6.26 4.54
CA MET A 536 -3.53 -5.83 5.81
C MET A 536 -4.58 -4.74 5.57
N HIS A 537 -4.26 -3.48 5.88
CA HIS A 537 -5.17 -2.34 5.79
C HIS A 537 -5.92 -2.26 4.45
N LEU A 538 -5.21 -2.38 3.32
CA LEU A 538 -5.84 -2.26 1.99
C LEU A 538 -6.87 -3.38 1.74
N LEU A 539 -6.57 -4.60 2.14
CA LEU A 539 -7.49 -5.72 2.01
C LEU A 539 -8.72 -5.56 2.92
N TYR A 540 -8.51 -5.11 4.15
CA TYR A 540 -9.59 -4.88 5.12
C TYR A 540 -10.49 -3.72 4.70
N ALA A 541 -9.94 -2.61 4.23
CA ALA A 541 -10.71 -1.47 3.72
C ALA A 541 -11.60 -1.88 2.53
N ARG A 542 -11.09 -2.70 1.62
CA ARG A 542 -11.86 -3.27 0.50
C ARG A 542 -13.02 -4.13 0.99
N PHE A 543 -12.75 -5.02 1.94
CA PHE A 543 -13.79 -5.86 2.56
C PHE A 543 -14.89 -5.01 3.22
N ILE A 544 -14.54 -4.05 4.06
CA ILE A 544 -15.50 -3.18 4.76
C ILE A 544 -16.31 -2.35 3.76
N THR A 545 -15.70 -1.82 2.70
CA THR A 545 -16.42 -1.11 1.63
C THR A 545 -17.49 -2.01 0.99
N LYS A 546 -17.13 -3.26 0.63
CA LYS A 546 -18.07 -4.20 0.02
C LYS A 546 -19.20 -4.58 0.98
N ALA A 547 -18.89 -4.84 2.24
CA ALA A 547 -19.87 -5.15 3.26
C ALA A 547 -20.87 -3.99 3.47
N LEU A 548 -20.40 -2.75 3.56
CA LEU A 548 -21.25 -1.57 3.68
C LEU A 548 -22.07 -1.29 2.42
N ARG A 549 -21.54 -1.57 1.23
CA ARG A 549 -22.29 -1.53 -0.03
C ARG A 549 -23.45 -2.52 0.01
N ASP A 550 -23.22 -3.76 0.39
CA ASP A 550 -24.26 -4.80 0.45
C ASP A 550 -25.31 -4.54 1.55
N MET A 551 -24.97 -3.72 2.52
CA MET A 551 -25.90 -3.20 3.52
C MET A 551 -26.67 -1.97 3.02
N GLY A 552 -26.36 -1.44 1.83
CA GLY A 552 -27.05 -0.29 1.21
C GLY A 552 -26.54 1.08 1.63
N TYR A 553 -25.43 1.18 2.33
CA TYR A 553 -24.82 2.47 2.71
C TYR A 553 -24.01 3.10 1.59
N LEU A 554 -23.40 2.29 0.72
CA LEU A 554 -22.48 2.73 -0.35
C LEU A 554 -22.98 2.27 -1.72
N ASN A 555 -22.63 3.01 -2.78
CA ASN A 555 -22.95 2.70 -4.17
C ASN A 555 -21.71 2.36 -5.02
N PHE A 556 -20.55 2.15 -4.38
CA PHE A 556 -19.28 1.80 -5.01
C PHE A 556 -18.66 0.56 -4.36
N ASP A 557 -17.78 -0.13 -5.11
CA ASP A 557 -17.19 -1.42 -4.73
C ASP A 557 -15.83 -1.32 -4.05
N GLU A 558 -15.05 -0.28 -4.39
CA GLU A 558 -13.67 -0.15 -3.98
C GLU A 558 -13.43 1.20 -3.30
N PRO A 559 -12.66 1.24 -2.21
CA PRO A 559 -12.45 2.47 -1.45
C PRO A 559 -11.51 3.46 -2.16
N PHE A 560 -10.54 2.96 -2.94
CA PHE A 560 -9.44 3.74 -3.51
C PHE A 560 -9.29 3.47 -5.00
N THR A 561 -9.46 4.49 -5.84
CA THR A 561 -9.37 4.37 -7.31
C THR A 561 -7.92 4.16 -7.75
N SER A 562 -7.02 5.05 -7.31
CA SER A 562 -5.59 5.00 -7.62
C SER A 562 -4.76 4.88 -6.35
N LEU A 563 -3.79 3.97 -6.36
CA LEU A 563 -2.85 3.75 -5.25
C LEU A 563 -1.42 4.05 -5.70
N THR A 564 -0.67 4.74 -4.85
CA THR A 564 0.77 4.91 -5.03
C THR A 564 1.51 4.54 -3.75
N HIS A 565 2.58 3.76 -3.87
CA HIS A 565 3.51 3.53 -2.78
C HIS A 565 4.70 4.47 -2.90
N GLN A 566 4.95 5.23 -1.83
CA GLN A 566 6.20 5.97 -1.71
C GLN A 566 7.36 5.01 -1.43
N GLY A 567 8.55 5.43 -1.85
CA GLY A 567 9.79 4.76 -1.49
C GLY A 567 10.17 4.94 -0.02
N LEU A 568 11.27 4.36 0.38
CA LEU A 568 11.74 4.42 1.76
C LEU A 568 12.95 5.36 1.88
N ILE A 569 12.88 6.35 2.77
CA ILE A 569 14.04 7.15 3.16
C ILE A 569 14.81 6.38 4.23
N LEU A 570 16.06 6.09 3.90
CA LEU A 570 17.01 5.40 4.77
C LEU A 570 17.81 6.43 5.59
N GLY A 571 18.34 5.99 6.73
CA GLY A 571 19.29 6.80 7.49
C GLY A 571 20.58 7.08 6.71
N PRO A 572 21.47 7.94 7.23
CA PRO A 572 22.79 8.20 6.63
C PRO A 572 23.66 6.94 6.50
N ASP A 573 23.37 5.92 7.28
CA ASP A 573 24.00 4.59 7.29
C ASP A 573 23.46 3.65 6.20
N GLY A 574 22.50 4.10 5.38
CA GLY A 574 21.84 3.31 4.35
C GLY A 574 20.86 2.26 4.87
N LEU A 575 20.51 2.28 6.17
CA LEU A 575 19.58 1.35 6.78
C LEU A 575 18.22 2.03 7.03
N LYS A 576 17.17 1.21 7.15
CA LYS A 576 15.84 1.69 7.55
C LYS A 576 15.92 2.46 8.85
N MET A 577 15.37 3.69 8.87
CA MET A 577 15.32 4.52 10.06
C MET A 577 14.54 3.83 11.17
N SER A 578 15.12 3.81 12.38
CA SER A 578 14.50 3.26 13.57
C SER A 578 14.98 4.02 14.80
N LYS A 579 14.05 4.37 15.70
CA LYS A 579 14.40 5.00 16.99
C LYS A 579 15.35 4.13 17.83
N SER A 580 15.18 2.79 17.75
CA SER A 580 16.06 1.84 18.46
C SER A 580 17.49 1.80 17.94
N LYS A 581 17.70 2.17 16.67
CA LYS A 581 19.03 2.27 16.03
C LYS A 581 19.66 3.66 16.14
N GLY A 582 18.88 4.67 16.56
CA GLY A 582 19.37 6.05 16.69
C GLY A 582 19.70 6.73 15.34
N ASN A 583 19.24 6.18 14.21
CA ASN A 583 19.51 6.68 12.86
C ASN A 583 18.34 7.47 12.23
N THR A 584 17.38 7.90 13.07
CA THR A 584 16.23 8.71 12.60
C THR A 584 16.64 10.16 12.39
N ILE A 585 16.14 10.74 11.30
CA ILE A 585 16.29 12.15 10.96
C ILE A 585 15.07 12.92 11.45
N SER A 586 15.30 13.89 12.36
CA SER A 586 14.26 14.81 12.82
C SER A 586 14.07 15.93 11.82
N PRO A 587 12.85 16.15 11.29
CA PRO A 587 12.56 17.28 10.41
C PRO A 587 12.78 18.65 11.09
N ASP A 588 12.48 18.76 12.39
CA ASP A 588 12.46 20.02 13.13
C ASP A 588 13.80 20.74 13.11
N ASP A 589 14.92 19.99 13.19
CA ASP A 589 16.26 20.57 13.17
C ASP A 589 16.57 21.21 11.82
N TYR A 590 16.21 20.57 10.74
CA TYR A 590 16.44 21.07 9.38
C TYR A 590 15.49 22.20 8.99
N ILE A 591 14.24 22.15 9.43
CA ILE A 591 13.29 23.26 9.25
C ILE A 591 13.77 24.49 9.97
N LYS A 592 14.25 24.35 11.20
CA LYS A 592 14.79 25.46 11.98
C LYS A 592 16.00 26.11 11.31
N GLU A 593 16.84 25.31 10.65
CA GLU A 593 18.08 25.79 10.01
C GLU A 593 17.82 26.36 8.62
N TYR A 594 16.97 25.71 7.81
CA TYR A 594 16.82 26.01 6.36
C TYR A 594 15.42 26.49 5.97
N GLY A 595 14.41 26.34 6.83
CA GLY A 595 13.00 26.56 6.50
C GLY A 595 12.31 25.33 5.92
N ALA A 596 10.97 25.34 5.96
CA ALA A 596 10.13 24.23 5.54
C ALA A 596 10.27 23.91 4.04
N ASP A 597 10.35 24.93 3.19
CA ASP A 597 10.39 24.75 1.74
C ASP A 597 11.69 24.11 1.26
N VAL A 598 12.83 24.40 1.88
CA VAL A 598 14.10 23.76 1.56
C VAL A 598 14.03 22.27 1.90
N PHE A 599 13.44 21.93 3.06
CA PHE A 599 13.26 20.55 3.46
C PHE A 599 12.29 19.80 2.50
N ARG A 600 11.15 20.42 2.16
CA ARG A 600 10.20 19.88 1.16
C ARG A 600 10.86 19.64 -0.18
N MET A 601 11.54 20.65 -0.72
CA MET A 601 12.23 20.53 -2.01
C MET A 601 13.33 19.47 -1.99
N TYR A 602 14.04 19.31 -0.87
CA TYR A 602 15.06 18.26 -0.77
C TYR A 602 14.43 16.86 -0.82
N LEU A 603 13.33 16.61 -0.11
CA LEU A 603 12.63 15.33 -0.20
C LEU A 603 12.15 15.00 -1.62
N MET A 604 11.75 16.02 -2.39
CA MET A 604 11.28 15.86 -3.76
C MET A 604 12.38 15.80 -4.82
N PHE A 605 13.51 16.47 -4.56
CA PHE A 605 14.62 16.51 -5.54
C PHE A 605 15.66 15.43 -5.30
N GLY A 606 15.98 15.15 -4.03
CA GLY A 606 17.04 14.21 -3.65
C GLY A 606 16.72 12.74 -3.92
N PHE A 607 15.44 12.42 -4.16
CA PHE A 607 14.97 11.04 -4.26
C PHE A 607 13.93 10.89 -5.36
N ALA A 608 13.94 9.74 -6.05
CA ALA A 608 12.79 9.32 -6.84
C ALA A 608 11.67 8.89 -5.87
N TYR A 609 10.46 9.45 -6.04
CA TYR A 609 9.40 9.32 -5.04
C TYR A 609 9.00 7.87 -4.73
N THR A 610 8.96 7.01 -5.73
CA THR A 610 8.58 5.59 -5.58
C THR A 610 9.74 4.67 -5.14
N GLU A 611 10.98 5.18 -5.16
CA GLU A 611 12.18 4.39 -4.84
C GLU A 611 12.76 4.77 -3.46
N GLY A 612 12.80 6.07 -3.16
CA GLY A 612 13.44 6.61 -1.95
C GLY A 612 14.97 6.66 -2.08
N GLY A 613 15.67 6.54 -0.96
CA GLY A 613 17.14 6.53 -0.93
C GLY A 613 17.73 6.90 0.43
N ALA A 614 19.04 6.97 0.53
CA ALA A 614 19.75 7.31 1.75
C ALA A 614 19.83 8.83 1.97
N TRP A 615 19.60 9.28 3.19
CA TRP A 615 19.69 10.69 3.59
C TRP A 615 21.11 11.26 3.39
N SER A 616 21.19 12.50 2.94
CA SER A 616 22.44 13.23 2.75
C SER A 616 22.35 14.68 3.19
N ASP A 617 23.13 15.09 4.18
CA ASP A 617 23.22 16.49 4.64
C ASP A 617 23.80 17.44 3.58
N ASP A 618 24.68 16.93 2.71
CA ASP A 618 25.20 17.76 1.61
C ASP A 618 24.16 17.97 0.51
N GLY A 619 23.22 17.03 0.38
CA GLY A 619 22.08 17.14 -0.51
C GLY A 619 21.17 18.31 -0.14
N ILE A 620 20.75 18.40 1.11
CA ILE A 620 19.87 19.50 1.55
C ILE A 620 20.56 20.87 1.49
N LYS A 621 21.86 20.96 1.81
CA LYS A 621 22.66 22.19 1.63
C LYS A 621 22.71 22.63 0.16
N SER A 622 22.73 21.70 -0.78
CA SER A 622 22.69 22.01 -2.20
C SER A 622 21.36 22.60 -2.63
N VAL A 623 20.25 22.06 -2.10
CA VAL A 623 18.91 22.62 -2.32
C VAL A 623 18.78 24.02 -1.69
N ASN A 624 19.30 24.25 -0.48
CA ASN A 624 19.31 25.57 0.13
C ASN A 624 20.01 26.61 -0.77
N ARG A 625 21.22 26.28 -1.29
CA ARG A 625 21.93 27.17 -2.24
C ARG A 625 21.11 27.43 -3.51
N PHE A 626 20.31 26.47 -3.93
CA PHE A 626 19.44 26.65 -5.09
C PHE A 626 18.30 27.63 -4.78
N VAL A 627 17.64 27.53 -3.63
CA VAL A 627 16.58 28.46 -3.20
C VAL A 627 17.15 29.89 -3.07
N GLU A 628 18.30 30.06 -2.41
CA GLU A 628 18.99 31.36 -2.32
C GLU A 628 19.35 31.96 -3.69
N ARG A 629 19.67 31.09 -4.64
CA ARG A 629 19.94 31.51 -6.03
C ARG A 629 18.67 31.97 -6.74
N ILE A 630 17.55 31.26 -6.57
CA ILE A 630 16.25 31.67 -7.11
C ILE A 630 15.91 33.06 -6.57
N GLU A 631 16.00 33.23 -5.27
CA GLU A 631 15.68 34.52 -4.61
C GLU A 631 16.45 35.68 -5.22
N ARG A 632 17.78 35.54 -5.35
CA ARG A 632 18.62 36.62 -5.94
C ARG A 632 18.22 36.94 -7.38
N ILE A 633 17.87 35.95 -8.20
CA ILE A 633 17.48 36.19 -9.59
C ILE A 633 16.13 36.91 -9.65
N ILE A 634 15.15 36.45 -8.84
CA ILE A 634 13.84 37.09 -8.76
C ILE A 634 13.95 38.53 -8.21
N ASP A 635 14.78 38.79 -7.20
CA ASP A 635 15.03 40.10 -6.68
C ASP A 635 15.62 41.04 -7.76
N THR A 636 16.58 40.56 -8.54
CA THR A 636 17.12 41.29 -9.69
C THR A 636 16.04 41.64 -10.71
N ALA A 637 15.19 40.67 -11.05
CA ALA A 637 14.07 40.91 -11.98
C ALA A 637 13.06 41.92 -11.42
N ARG A 638 12.68 41.78 -10.15
CA ARG A 638 11.77 42.70 -9.45
C ARG A 638 12.30 44.11 -9.40
N GLU A 639 13.59 44.25 -9.11
CA GLU A 639 14.25 45.59 -9.09
C GLU A 639 14.21 46.23 -10.49
N ALA A 640 14.51 45.48 -11.54
CA ALA A 640 14.42 45.96 -12.92
C ALA A 640 12.98 46.39 -13.29
N ILE A 641 11.98 45.58 -12.96
CA ILE A 641 10.57 45.87 -13.19
C ILE A 641 10.15 47.14 -12.42
N SER A 642 10.58 47.30 -11.17
CA SER A 642 10.25 48.46 -10.31
C SER A 642 10.87 49.75 -10.79
N LYS A 643 12.11 49.70 -11.28
CA LYS A 643 12.80 50.88 -11.82
C LYS A 643 12.20 51.34 -13.16
N GLY A 644 11.71 50.44 -13.98
CA GLY A 644 11.11 50.76 -15.28
C GLY A 644 12.11 51.30 -16.31
N GLU A 645 13.42 51.25 -16.02
CA GLU A 645 14.48 51.71 -16.88
C GLU A 645 14.80 50.72 -18.00
N ASN A 646 15.25 51.20 -19.16
CA ASN A 646 15.64 50.41 -20.31
C ASN A 646 14.54 49.39 -20.80
N ASN A 647 13.28 49.81 -20.65
CA ASN A 647 12.14 49.00 -21.08
C ASN A 647 11.99 49.05 -22.62
N LYS A 648 11.83 47.90 -23.24
CA LYS A 648 11.46 47.74 -24.66
C LYS A 648 10.16 46.96 -24.80
N THR A 649 9.48 47.14 -25.92
CA THR A 649 8.19 46.47 -26.21
C THR A 649 8.33 45.39 -27.26
N THR A 650 9.52 45.17 -27.79
CA THR A 650 9.75 44.18 -28.87
C THR A 650 10.17 42.82 -28.28
N MET A 651 9.80 41.78 -29.02
CA MET A 651 10.24 40.39 -28.74
C MET A 651 11.36 40.05 -29.72
N ASP A 652 12.59 40.17 -29.32
CA ASP A 652 13.77 39.83 -30.12
C ASP A 652 14.31 38.41 -29.77
N LYS A 653 15.54 38.12 -30.14
CA LYS A 653 16.15 36.79 -29.94
C LYS A 653 16.24 36.38 -28.46
N ALA A 654 16.50 37.33 -27.55
CA ALA A 654 16.63 37.05 -26.13
C ALA A 654 15.27 36.69 -25.51
N GLU A 655 14.22 37.44 -25.82
CA GLU A 655 12.86 37.17 -25.38
C GLU A 655 12.32 35.85 -25.96
N LYS A 656 12.60 35.56 -27.25
CA LYS A 656 12.19 34.29 -27.87
C LYS A 656 12.88 33.09 -27.22
N GLU A 657 14.18 33.19 -26.92
CA GLU A 657 14.92 32.14 -26.21
C GLU A 657 14.33 31.90 -24.81
N LEU A 658 14.08 32.96 -24.03
CA LEU A 658 13.48 32.86 -22.71
C LEU A 658 12.05 32.33 -22.78
N ASN A 659 11.24 32.75 -23.78
CA ASN A 659 9.88 32.26 -24.01
C ASN A 659 9.85 30.76 -24.36
N TYR A 660 10.83 30.27 -25.14
CA TYR A 660 10.98 28.85 -25.38
C TYR A 660 11.20 28.08 -24.05
N TRP A 661 12.13 28.54 -23.19
CA TRP A 661 12.38 27.90 -21.89
C TRP A 661 11.18 27.99 -20.95
N ARG A 662 10.46 29.12 -20.95
CA ARG A 662 9.18 29.28 -20.23
C ARG A 662 8.19 28.18 -20.59
N HIS A 663 7.85 28.04 -21.84
CA HIS A 663 6.83 27.09 -22.28
C HIS A 663 7.28 25.63 -22.26
N HIS A 664 8.56 25.39 -22.54
CA HIS A 664 9.18 24.08 -22.36
C HIS A 664 9.11 23.59 -20.90
N THR A 665 9.40 24.48 -19.95
CA THR A 665 9.35 24.16 -18.54
C THR A 665 7.92 23.98 -18.04
N ILE A 666 6.99 24.85 -18.44
CA ILE A 666 5.57 24.68 -18.12
C ILE A 666 5.09 23.29 -18.53
N LYS A 667 5.35 22.89 -19.78
CA LYS A 667 4.98 21.57 -20.27
C LYS A 667 5.63 20.44 -19.45
N SER A 668 6.95 20.48 -19.31
CA SER A 668 7.70 19.39 -18.66
C SER A 668 7.37 19.26 -17.17
N VAL A 669 7.27 20.38 -16.44
CA VAL A 669 6.89 20.34 -15.02
C VAL A 669 5.46 19.85 -14.82
N THR A 670 4.54 20.21 -15.74
CA THR A 670 3.17 19.69 -15.70
C THR A 670 3.16 18.17 -15.87
N ASP A 671 3.82 17.66 -16.92
CA ASP A 671 3.87 16.24 -17.24
C ASP A 671 4.56 15.42 -16.12
N ASP A 672 5.67 15.95 -15.57
CA ASP A 672 6.45 15.28 -14.54
C ASP A 672 5.73 15.27 -13.18
N THR A 673 5.12 16.40 -12.79
CA THR A 673 4.38 16.50 -11.52
C THR A 673 3.14 15.61 -11.52
N ASP A 674 2.42 15.54 -12.64
CA ASP A 674 1.24 14.68 -12.79
C ASP A 674 1.59 13.19 -12.55
N LYS A 675 2.80 12.79 -12.95
CA LYS A 675 3.35 11.43 -12.79
C LYS A 675 4.12 11.22 -11.47
N LEU A 676 4.09 12.18 -10.55
CA LEU A 676 4.85 12.15 -9.30
C LEU A 676 6.38 12.08 -9.49
N GLN A 677 6.87 12.57 -10.63
CA GLN A 677 8.31 12.67 -10.96
C GLN A 677 8.86 14.03 -10.51
N PHE A 678 8.84 14.28 -9.22
CA PHE A 678 9.17 15.58 -8.64
C PHE A 678 10.63 16.00 -8.85
N ASN A 679 11.55 15.07 -8.82
CA ASN A 679 12.98 15.31 -9.01
C ASN A 679 13.26 15.85 -10.42
N THR A 680 12.66 15.30 -11.45
CA THR A 680 12.77 15.81 -12.82
C THR A 680 12.07 17.15 -13.00
N ALA A 681 10.89 17.34 -12.40
CA ALA A 681 10.19 18.64 -12.40
C ALA A 681 11.07 19.76 -11.82
N ILE A 682 11.72 19.53 -10.67
CA ILE A 682 12.63 20.49 -10.05
C ILE A 682 13.86 20.74 -10.95
N ALA A 683 14.44 19.68 -11.57
CA ALA A 683 15.53 19.84 -12.50
C ALA A 683 15.17 20.72 -13.71
N ARG A 684 13.94 20.62 -14.24
CA ARG A 684 13.45 21.54 -15.31
C ARG A 684 13.37 23.00 -14.85
N MET A 685 12.94 23.22 -13.60
CA MET A 685 12.93 24.55 -13.03
C MET A 685 14.36 25.10 -12.82
N MET A 686 15.35 24.24 -12.56
CA MET A 686 16.78 24.63 -12.52
C MET A 686 17.31 25.07 -13.89
N GLU A 687 16.88 24.42 -14.98
CA GLU A 687 17.20 24.83 -16.34
C GLU A 687 16.57 26.21 -16.67
N PHE A 688 15.31 26.40 -16.33
CA PHE A 688 14.58 27.65 -16.60
C PHE A 688 15.15 28.85 -15.86
N ILE A 689 15.50 28.68 -14.57
CA ILE A 689 16.11 29.79 -13.80
C ILE A 689 17.47 30.21 -14.37
N ASN A 690 18.21 29.30 -15.04
CA ASN A 690 19.44 29.67 -15.75
C ASN A 690 19.15 30.59 -16.93
N ALA A 691 18.11 30.29 -17.71
CA ALA A 691 17.69 31.13 -18.83
C ALA A 691 17.21 32.51 -18.36
N LEU A 692 16.41 32.56 -17.27
CA LEU A 692 15.97 33.79 -16.63
C LEU A 692 17.16 34.60 -16.11
N SER A 693 18.12 33.98 -15.44
CA SER A 693 19.34 34.63 -14.96
C SER A 693 20.17 35.26 -16.08
N LYS A 694 20.24 34.61 -17.24
CA LYS A 694 20.89 35.18 -18.42
C LYS A 694 20.16 36.41 -18.94
N TYR A 695 18.83 36.31 -19.02
CA TYR A 695 17.99 37.40 -19.54
C TYR A 695 18.04 38.65 -18.63
N THR A 696 18.09 38.52 -17.30
CA THR A 696 18.18 39.65 -16.36
C THR A 696 19.51 40.44 -16.45
N GLN A 697 20.46 39.98 -17.28
CA GLN A 697 21.73 40.65 -17.54
C GLN A 697 21.73 41.46 -18.85
N GLU A 698 20.64 41.38 -19.63
CA GLU A 698 20.50 42.15 -20.86
C GLU A 698 20.41 43.66 -20.57
N LYS A 699 20.93 44.47 -21.48
CA LYS A 699 20.93 45.92 -21.30
C LYS A 699 19.54 46.54 -21.43
N GLU A 700 18.74 45.98 -22.30
CA GLU A 700 17.35 46.38 -22.52
C GLU A 700 16.46 45.13 -22.42
N MET A 701 15.41 45.20 -21.66
CA MET A 701 14.51 44.09 -21.37
C MET A 701 13.06 44.53 -21.64
N ASN A 702 12.25 43.58 -22.11
CA ASN A 702 10.79 43.73 -22.11
C ASN A 702 10.29 43.45 -20.68
N LEU A 703 10.00 44.50 -19.92
CA LEU A 703 9.69 44.41 -18.48
C LEU A 703 8.32 43.77 -18.20
N ASP A 704 7.32 43.97 -19.08
CA ASP A 704 6.02 43.32 -18.97
C ASP A 704 6.16 41.81 -19.21
N PHE A 705 6.88 41.42 -20.25
CA PHE A 705 7.21 40.02 -20.51
C PHE A 705 8.02 39.41 -19.36
N LEU A 706 9.01 40.11 -18.82
CA LEU A 706 9.81 39.66 -17.66
C LEU A 706 8.90 39.38 -16.45
N LYS A 707 7.95 40.29 -16.16
CA LYS A 707 7.00 40.11 -15.06
C LYS A 707 6.13 38.86 -15.25
N ASP A 708 5.65 38.62 -16.48
CA ASP A 708 4.87 37.42 -16.80
C ASP A 708 5.71 36.16 -16.62
N VAL A 709 6.96 36.15 -17.09
CA VAL A 709 7.89 35.02 -16.96
C VAL A 709 8.17 34.69 -15.50
N VAL A 710 8.44 35.70 -14.65
CA VAL A 710 8.67 35.51 -13.21
C VAL A 710 7.40 35.03 -12.54
N SER A 711 6.25 35.53 -12.90
CA SER A 711 4.95 35.10 -12.37
C SER A 711 4.68 33.61 -12.72
N ASP A 712 4.97 33.17 -13.92
CA ASP A 712 4.85 31.77 -14.30
C ASP A 712 5.85 30.86 -13.57
N TYR A 713 7.11 31.32 -13.41
CA TYR A 713 8.11 30.58 -12.65
C TYR A 713 7.66 30.36 -11.21
N LEU A 714 7.13 31.41 -10.55
CA LEU A 714 6.60 31.29 -9.19
C LEU A 714 5.41 30.35 -9.09
N ARG A 715 4.48 30.39 -10.06
CA ARG A 715 3.34 29.46 -10.09
C ARG A 715 3.79 28.01 -10.27
N LEU A 716 4.83 27.74 -11.07
CA LEU A 716 5.42 26.41 -11.21
C LEU A 716 6.11 25.93 -9.92
N LEU A 717 6.78 26.86 -9.21
CA LEU A 717 7.51 26.56 -7.98
C LEU A 717 6.58 26.40 -6.75
N ALA A 718 5.42 27.08 -6.76
CA ALA A 718 4.52 27.15 -5.62
C ALA A 718 4.14 25.80 -4.99
N PRO A 719 3.84 24.73 -5.70
CA PRO A 719 3.58 23.43 -5.09
C PRO A 719 4.76 22.88 -4.31
N PHE A 720 5.99 23.13 -4.74
CA PHE A 720 7.23 22.58 -4.17
C PHE A 720 7.76 23.42 -3.01
N ALA A 721 7.70 24.75 -3.14
CA ALA A 721 8.16 25.73 -2.17
C ALA A 721 7.05 26.77 -1.89
N PRO A 722 5.99 26.37 -1.16
CA PRO A 722 4.77 27.17 -1.05
C PRO A 722 4.97 28.51 -0.33
N HIS A 723 5.73 28.54 0.76
CA HIS A 723 5.94 29.76 1.55
C HIS A 723 6.82 30.77 0.82
N PHE A 724 7.91 30.28 0.23
CA PHE A 724 8.81 31.10 -0.58
C PHE A 724 8.08 31.71 -1.78
N SER A 725 7.30 30.89 -2.49
CA SER A 725 6.57 31.36 -3.69
C SER A 725 5.49 32.38 -3.33
N GLU A 726 4.77 32.19 -2.23
CA GLU A 726 3.77 33.15 -1.74
C GLU A 726 4.42 34.49 -1.35
N GLU A 727 5.59 34.45 -0.68
CA GLU A 727 6.34 35.67 -0.31
C GLU A 727 6.77 36.44 -1.57
N GLN A 728 7.42 35.77 -2.51
CA GLN A 728 7.89 36.41 -3.74
C GLN A 728 6.73 36.93 -4.60
N TRP A 729 5.59 36.18 -4.64
CA TRP A 729 4.36 36.59 -5.30
C TRP A 729 3.79 37.87 -4.73
N SER A 730 3.76 38.00 -3.41
CA SER A 730 3.32 39.19 -2.69
C SER A 730 4.25 40.37 -2.91
N LEU A 731 5.58 40.14 -2.93
CA LEU A 731 6.58 41.15 -3.17
C LEU A 731 6.56 41.71 -4.61
N LEU A 732 6.05 40.96 -5.58
CA LEU A 732 5.78 41.43 -6.94
C LEU A 732 4.52 42.30 -7.05
N GLY A 733 3.77 42.49 -5.95
CA GLY A 733 2.53 43.26 -5.91
C GLY A 733 1.30 42.55 -6.46
N ASN A 734 1.34 41.21 -6.53
CA ASN A 734 0.23 40.41 -6.99
C ASN A 734 -0.83 40.19 -5.89
N SER A 735 -2.04 39.79 -6.30
CA SER A 735 -3.15 39.53 -5.39
C SER A 735 -2.90 38.26 -4.55
N TYR A 736 -3.42 38.23 -3.34
CA TYR A 736 -3.42 37.06 -2.47
C TYR A 736 -4.46 36.03 -2.95
N SER A 737 -4.18 34.77 -3.02
CA SER A 737 -2.94 34.03 -2.86
C SER A 737 -2.49 33.46 -4.22
N ILE A 738 -1.20 33.12 -4.36
CA ILE A 738 -0.70 32.39 -5.55
C ILE A 738 -1.46 31.09 -5.79
N PHE A 739 -1.99 30.43 -4.74
CA PHE A 739 -2.80 29.22 -4.85
C PHE A 739 -4.25 29.46 -5.30
N ASN A 740 -4.67 30.70 -5.50
CA ASN A 740 -5.93 31.04 -6.16
C ASN A 740 -5.73 31.28 -7.65
N GLU A 741 -4.49 31.33 -8.12
CA GLU A 741 -4.13 31.49 -9.51
C GLU A 741 -4.20 30.15 -10.26
N ALA A 742 -4.54 30.23 -11.56
CA ALA A 742 -4.55 29.06 -12.41
C ALA A 742 -3.14 28.58 -12.74
N TRP A 743 -2.96 27.27 -12.83
CA TRP A 743 -1.73 26.66 -13.34
C TRP A 743 -1.40 27.20 -14.75
N PRO A 744 -0.13 27.58 -15.02
CA PRO A 744 0.22 28.16 -16.30
C PRO A 744 0.07 27.15 -17.45
N LYS A 745 -0.40 27.61 -18.60
CA LYS A 745 -0.57 26.80 -19.79
C LYS A 745 0.55 27.07 -20.79
N PHE A 746 1.11 26.02 -21.37
CA PHE A 746 2.13 26.18 -22.41
C PHE A 746 1.52 26.47 -23.77
N ASP A 747 2.23 27.28 -24.58
CA ASP A 747 1.91 27.49 -25.98
C ASP A 747 2.76 26.54 -26.86
N PRO A 748 2.16 25.58 -27.60
CA PRO A 748 2.90 24.73 -28.49
C PRO A 748 3.74 25.46 -29.57
N LYS A 749 3.31 26.66 -29.98
CA LYS A 749 4.06 27.46 -30.96
C LYS A 749 5.39 27.98 -30.40
N ALA A 750 5.44 28.29 -29.11
CA ALA A 750 6.67 28.73 -28.47
C ALA A 750 7.71 27.61 -28.32
N LEU A 751 7.33 26.35 -28.49
CA LEU A 751 8.24 25.20 -28.46
C LEU A 751 8.97 24.97 -29.78
N VAL A 752 8.57 25.64 -30.85
CA VAL A 752 9.25 25.59 -32.14
C VAL A 752 10.44 26.56 -32.07
N LYS A 753 11.65 26.02 -32.10
CA LYS A 753 12.87 26.84 -32.16
C LYS A 753 13.00 27.41 -33.56
N ASP A 754 13.25 28.70 -33.70
CA ASP A 754 13.54 29.34 -34.99
C ASP A 754 14.82 28.76 -35.62
N GLU A 755 15.77 28.35 -34.77
CA GLU A 755 17.05 27.75 -35.18
C GLU A 755 17.30 26.42 -34.45
N VAL A 756 17.83 25.43 -35.13
CA VAL A 756 18.26 24.14 -34.58
C VAL A 756 19.74 23.92 -34.78
N GLU A 757 20.43 23.42 -33.74
CA GLU A 757 21.83 23.00 -33.86
C GLU A 757 21.89 21.65 -34.56
N ILE A 758 22.62 21.60 -35.68
CA ILE A 758 22.83 20.37 -36.42
C ILE A 758 24.33 20.01 -36.35
N ALA A 759 24.63 18.78 -35.91
CA ALA A 759 25.98 18.23 -35.94
C ALA A 759 26.35 17.84 -37.37
N ILE A 760 27.53 18.25 -37.82
CA ILE A 760 28.05 17.86 -39.12
C ILE A 760 29.13 16.81 -38.93
N GLN A 761 28.94 15.68 -39.59
CA GLN A 761 29.87 14.58 -39.62
C GLN A 761 30.53 14.45 -40.99
N VAL A 762 31.79 14.09 -41.00
CA VAL A 762 32.53 13.65 -42.21
C VAL A 762 32.95 12.19 -41.99
N ASN A 763 32.45 11.28 -42.82
CA ASN A 763 32.65 9.83 -42.69
C ASN A 763 32.32 9.32 -41.27
N GLY A 764 31.17 9.78 -40.67
CA GLY A 764 30.71 9.36 -39.36
C GLY A 764 31.39 10.02 -38.14
N LYS A 765 32.40 10.90 -38.35
CA LYS A 765 33.07 11.64 -37.28
C LYS A 765 32.58 13.09 -37.24
N ILE A 766 32.09 13.55 -36.10
CA ILE A 766 31.64 14.96 -35.90
C ILE A 766 32.83 15.90 -36.15
N LYS A 767 32.63 16.88 -37.00
CA LYS A 767 33.64 17.90 -37.35
C LYS A 767 33.22 19.30 -36.88
N ASN A 768 31.95 19.64 -36.96
CA ASN A 768 31.43 20.91 -36.50
C ASN A 768 29.96 20.78 -36.12
N LYS A 769 29.41 21.85 -35.55
CA LYS A 769 27.97 22.06 -35.29
C LYS A 769 27.61 23.41 -35.86
N ILE A 770 26.51 23.51 -36.56
CA ILE A 770 25.98 24.75 -37.11
C ILE A 770 24.56 25.01 -36.68
N MET A 771 24.21 26.27 -36.53
CA MET A 771 22.82 26.72 -36.31
C MET A 771 22.16 26.93 -37.66
N VAL A 772 21.04 26.29 -37.90
CA VAL A 772 20.24 26.44 -39.12
C VAL A 772 18.78 26.74 -38.75
N SER A 773 18.07 27.50 -39.62
CA SER A 773 16.67 27.71 -39.43
C SER A 773 15.89 26.38 -39.42
N SER A 774 14.96 26.23 -38.49
CA SER A 774 14.10 25.05 -38.38
C SER A 774 13.21 24.85 -39.60
N ASP A 775 12.94 25.93 -40.39
CA ASP A 775 12.13 25.91 -41.58
C ASP A 775 12.89 25.46 -42.83
N LEU A 776 14.22 25.32 -42.74
CA LEU A 776 15.02 24.85 -43.88
C LEU A 776 14.60 23.42 -44.28
N ASP A 777 14.45 23.27 -45.59
CA ASP A 777 14.30 21.95 -46.20
C ASP A 777 15.62 21.17 -46.19
N GLU A 778 15.57 19.93 -46.64
CA GLU A 778 16.72 19.05 -46.66
C GLU A 778 17.87 19.60 -47.56
N GLU A 779 17.53 20.27 -48.65
CA GLU A 779 18.49 20.88 -49.56
C GLU A 779 19.15 22.12 -48.96
N GLY A 780 18.38 22.95 -48.25
CA GLY A 780 18.89 24.10 -47.52
C GLY A 780 19.85 23.69 -46.39
N ILE A 781 19.50 22.62 -45.66
CA ILE A 781 20.37 22.06 -44.61
C ILE A 781 21.67 21.50 -45.21
N LYS A 782 21.62 20.80 -46.34
CA LYS A 782 22.82 20.32 -47.06
C LYS A 782 23.71 21.48 -47.51
N ALA A 783 23.10 22.51 -48.07
CA ALA A 783 23.84 23.70 -48.54
C ALA A 783 24.55 24.39 -47.35
N ALA A 784 23.85 24.62 -46.25
CA ALA A 784 24.45 25.23 -45.06
C ALA A 784 25.60 24.39 -44.49
N ALA A 785 25.46 23.07 -44.44
CA ALA A 785 26.50 22.16 -43.93
C ALA A 785 27.75 22.12 -44.84
N LEU A 786 27.57 22.19 -46.16
CA LEU A 786 28.66 22.23 -47.10
C LEU A 786 29.37 23.59 -47.17
N ALA A 787 28.70 24.66 -46.80
CA ALA A 787 29.23 26.01 -46.75
C ALA A 787 30.08 26.31 -45.48
N ASP A 788 30.04 25.44 -44.48
CA ASP A 788 30.77 25.62 -43.21
C ASP A 788 32.29 25.52 -43.46
N GLU A 789 33.04 26.53 -42.96
CA GLU A 789 34.48 26.63 -43.16
C GLU A 789 35.29 25.40 -42.69
N LYS A 790 34.89 24.82 -41.52
CA LYS A 790 35.55 23.62 -40.98
C LYS A 790 35.27 22.38 -41.81
N ILE A 791 34.11 22.34 -42.43
CA ILE A 791 33.71 21.24 -43.32
C ILE A 791 34.44 21.35 -44.64
N ILE A 792 34.50 22.57 -45.20
CA ILE A 792 35.28 22.83 -46.43
C ILE A 792 36.73 22.36 -46.20
N ALA A 793 37.38 22.78 -45.10
CA ALA A 793 38.74 22.35 -44.76
C ALA A 793 38.87 20.83 -44.56
N SER A 794 37.85 20.17 -44.04
CA SER A 794 37.84 18.73 -43.77
C SER A 794 37.60 17.87 -45.02
N THR A 795 37.11 18.48 -46.08
CA THR A 795 36.75 17.84 -47.35
C THR A 795 37.67 18.27 -48.51
N GLU A 796 38.59 19.21 -48.22
CA GLU A 796 39.57 19.68 -49.20
C GLU A 796 40.33 18.53 -49.84
N GLY A 797 40.40 18.48 -51.15
CA GLY A 797 41.05 17.41 -51.92
C GLY A 797 40.34 16.09 -52.00
N LYS A 798 39.10 15.99 -51.48
CA LYS A 798 38.27 14.78 -51.51
C LYS A 798 37.01 15.00 -52.33
N THR A 799 36.47 13.91 -52.90
CA THR A 799 35.20 13.94 -53.65
C THR A 799 34.07 13.62 -52.71
N VAL A 800 33.07 14.49 -52.59
CA VAL A 800 31.81 14.23 -51.86
C VAL A 800 30.97 13.21 -52.60
N VAL A 801 30.81 12.03 -52.03
CA VAL A 801 30.08 10.91 -52.64
C VAL A 801 28.58 11.00 -52.30
N LYS A 802 28.25 11.33 -51.03
CA LYS A 802 26.87 11.41 -50.57
C LYS A 802 26.78 12.35 -49.37
N VAL A 803 25.66 13.09 -49.25
CA VAL A 803 25.28 13.85 -48.08
C VAL A 803 23.98 13.28 -47.55
N ILE A 804 23.98 12.84 -46.30
CA ILE A 804 22.81 12.25 -45.62
C ILE A 804 22.36 13.24 -44.56
N VAL A 805 21.13 13.71 -44.65
CA VAL A 805 20.52 14.62 -43.70
C VAL A 805 19.51 13.85 -42.83
N ILE A 806 19.68 13.99 -41.49
CA ILE A 806 18.65 13.62 -40.52
C ILE A 806 18.11 14.97 -39.99
N LYS A 807 16.96 15.38 -40.48
CA LYS A 807 16.37 16.70 -40.20
C LYS A 807 16.32 16.97 -38.67
N GLY A 808 16.78 18.15 -38.26
CA GLY A 808 16.84 18.58 -36.88
C GLY A 808 17.88 17.89 -35.99
N ARG A 809 18.78 17.04 -36.57
CA ARG A 809 19.71 16.25 -35.75
C ARG A 809 21.17 16.26 -36.27
N LEU A 810 21.38 15.83 -37.47
CA LEU A 810 22.74 15.75 -38.04
C LEU A 810 22.76 15.72 -39.56
N VAL A 811 23.92 16.14 -40.12
CA VAL A 811 24.32 15.92 -41.53
C VAL A 811 25.59 15.07 -41.55
N ASN A 812 25.56 13.96 -42.28
CA ASN A 812 26.76 13.15 -42.51
C ASN A 812 27.20 13.25 -43.97
N ILE A 813 28.41 13.78 -44.18
CA ILE A 813 29.03 13.97 -45.50
C ILE A 813 29.99 12.81 -45.70
N VAL A 814 29.70 11.99 -46.69
CA VAL A 814 30.57 10.87 -47.05
C VAL A 814 31.52 11.35 -48.17
N VAL A 815 32.82 11.30 -47.90
CA VAL A 815 33.86 11.69 -48.83
C VAL A 815 34.80 10.50 -49.14
N LYS A 816 35.36 10.49 -50.35
CA LYS A 816 36.31 9.51 -50.83
C LYS A 816 37.60 10.19 -51.32
#